data_e144f3128d1be18df664baa4fd1b999f
#
_entry.id   e144f3128d1be18df664baa4fd1b999f
#
_cell.length_a   1.000
_cell.length_b   1.000
_cell.length_c   1.000
_cell.angle_alpha   90.00
_cell.angle_beta   90.00
_cell.angle_gamma   90.00
#
_symmetry.space_group_name_H-M   'P 1'
#
loop_
_entity.id
_entity.type
_entity.pdbx_description
1 polymer ?
#
loop_
_entity_poly.entity_id
_entity_poly.type
_entity_poly.pdbx_seq_one_letter_code
_entity_poly.pdbx_strand_id
1 'polypeptide(L)'
;MIIYMPLLEKVNPAVCDKLANISLDQFALLYKLFKNNENKDQQDDQDIQTAFSITTKTCKEFQKNNYQLTNIYTQNDGIGRQYVKTLSFSLQKMSGIFRDALAEGLYFDYDIKNAHPVLLEYLCRLHNVDCDILSYFNHNREKCYQGIMEDSGEDRNYAKKLFITSINSEWAIVKHPTKYKPKVKDQIFKKFDAEMKTIQKLLIKSYDGFSKRVRYKKTNKKGTFIANLLQDQENVILNLVLNSPNTPEASVKMYDGFLVLQDRVPDKNELITTLNELTDKFKIKWDIKPILSPITQNILDLDVIEHEFKPFISNIAYDHAIILLERQLKERFYNSQNTFYLKTQTKWVSDEKFINHSLIKMLCSYEHYFIREVMGEFKIEHIRTNLTLIDNIIRQLKAHATHDDKLLDKIFEATKTKLYFNNCIYNFQNNKTEPNDYNSFISIDRDLILKSNPDVREEIYRRILNPIFTSHDKEMECFAERCMLRDYFLHFCARALGGCIEDKHWGSLLGFRNCGKGVLNDLFIASFGAYTKATNGENFIFKKNQDESSKANSWILGLQFQRMIFCNEMAIDNKGGTTMCGNKIKKFHSGGDYIEARGNYQNEKNIRVAGRCFFSMNDMPDVKPSDALEKLVCFEFKSKFLKEGESKKYSNISYFDADDTIKSEFIKREDVQNEFVLMIIQAYQNDIKFPKRIKKEMAEDAENDDDVFVNLFEFTGINGDRLSNKFIRTLLDQNNINFTIRKAGTILVGKGAKRYKNGANRGLSGIKIAELEEEE
;
A
#
# COMPACT_ATOMS: atom_id res chain seq x y z
N MET A 1 -24.20 -21.81 -41.15
CA MET A 1 -25.22 -20.78 -40.76
C MET A 1 -24.93 -20.38 -39.35
N ILE A 2 -24.40 -19.17 -39.11
CA ILE A 2 -24.12 -18.69 -37.73
C ILE A 2 -25.49 -18.37 -37.14
N ILE A 3 -25.92 -19.17 -36.16
CA ILE A 3 -27.16 -18.90 -35.43
C ILE A 3 -26.80 -17.82 -34.39
N TYR A 4 -27.26 -16.59 -34.62
CA TYR A 4 -27.12 -15.52 -33.64
C TYR A 4 -28.17 -15.71 -32.55
N MET A 5 -27.76 -16.13 -31.36
CA MET A 5 -28.66 -16.22 -30.23
C MET A 5 -29.05 -14.83 -29.74
N PRO A 6 -30.33 -14.59 -29.43
CA PRO A 6 -30.74 -13.34 -28.79
C PRO A 6 -30.27 -13.28 -27.36
N LEU A 7 -29.70 -12.15 -26.94
CA LEU A 7 -29.17 -11.93 -25.57
C LEU A 7 -30.12 -11.00 -24.80
N LEU A 8 -30.41 -11.34 -23.54
CA LEU A 8 -31.28 -10.58 -22.65
C LEU A 8 -30.47 -9.57 -21.84
N GLU A 9 -30.68 -8.29 -22.10
CA GLU A 9 -30.10 -7.15 -21.36
C GLU A 9 -31.10 -6.67 -20.31
N LYS A 10 -30.59 -6.34 -19.10
CA LYS A 10 -31.31 -5.73 -17.97
C LYS A 10 -30.65 -4.45 -17.55
N VAL A 11 -31.37 -3.54 -16.93
CA VAL A 11 -30.84 -2.28 -16.40
C VAL A 11 -31.40 -2.02 -15.01
N ASN A 12 -30.68 -1.19 -14.23
CA ASN A 12 -31.17 -0.69 -12.95
C ASN A 12 -32.41 0.22 -13.20
N PRO A 13 -33.59 -0.14 -12.69
CA PRO A 13 -34.82 0.59 -12.96
C PRO A 13 -34.77 2.05 -12.50
N ALA A 14 -34.27 2.31 -11.28
CA ALA A 14 -34.23 3.66 -10.72
C ALA A 14 -33.34 4.60 -11.53
N VAL A 15 -32.16 4.15 -11.94
CA VAL A 15 -31.24 4.90 -12.81
C VAL A 15 -31.83 5.10 -14.20
N CYS A 16 -32.50 4.06 -14.74
CA CYS A 16 -33.13 4.10 -16.04
C CYS A 16 -34.25 5.14 -16.09
N ASP A 17 -35.09 5.20 -15.05
CA ASP A 17 -36.21 6.15 -14.98
C ASP A 17 -35.73 7.60 -14.97
N LYS A 18 -34.67 7.88 -14.23
CA LYS A 18 -34.04 9.21 -14.21
C LYS A 18 -33.47 9.58 -15.58
N LEU A 19 -32.71 8.69 -16.21
CA LEU A 19 -32.08 8.93 -17.50
C LEU A 19 -33.08 9.01 -18.67
N ALA A 20 -34.21 8.32 -18.55
CA ALA A 20 -35.27 8.41 -19.57
C ALA A 20 -35.92 9.81 -19.64
N ASN A 21 -35.93 10.52 -18.50
CA ASN A 21 -36.61 11.82 -18.34
C ASN A 21 -35.63 13.00 -18.10
N ILE A 22 -34.34 12.74 -18.18
CA ILE A 22 -33.29 13.77 -17.96
C ILE A 22 -33.39 14.86 -19.03
N SER A 23 -33.18 16.12 -18.63
CA SER A 23 -33.04 17.21 -19.61
C SER A 23 -31.68 17.18 -20.31
N LEU A 24 -31.58 17.83 -21.48
CA LEU A 24 -30.31 17.91 -22.22
C LEU A 24 -29.24 18.61 -21.38
N ASP A 25 -29.60 19.64 -20.60
CA ASP A 25 -28.67 20.41 -19.80
C ASP A 25 -28.14 19.60 -18.61
N GLN A 26 -29.02 18.87 -17.90
CA GLN A 26 -28.63 17.93 -16.84
C GLN A 26 -27.74 16.81 -17.40
N PHE A 27 -28.09 16.26 -18.57
CA PHE A 27 -27.29 15.24 -19.21
C PHE A 27 -25.91 15.78 -19.62
N ALA A 28 -25.86 16.96 -20.21
CA ALA A 28 -24.61 17.61 -20.61
C ALA A 28 -23.70 17.87 -19.40
N LEU A 29 -24.29 18.31 -18.30
CA LEU A 29 -23.58 18.50 -17.04
C LEU A 29 -22.95 17.18 -16.55
N LEU A 30 -23.74 16.10 -16.44
CA LEU A 30 -23.24 14.78 -16.03
C LEU A 30 -22.19 14.25 -17.00
N TYR A 31 -22.43 14.40 -18.31
CA TYR A 31 -21.50 13.92 -19.34
C TYR A 31 -20.15 14.62 -19.28
N LYS A 32 -20.15 15.95 -19.09
CA LYS A 32 -18.94 16.77 -19.01
C LYS A 32 -18.21 16.58 -17.70
N LEU A 33 -18.91 16.51 -16.57
CA LEU A 33 -18.33 16.32 -15.25
C LEU A 33 -17.48 15.04 -15.13
N PHE A 34 -17.87 13.97 -15.82
CA PHE A 34 -17.29 12.66 -15.62
C PHE A 34 -16.60 12.04 -16.85
N LYS A 35 -16.69 12.68 -18.02
CA LYS A 35 -15.88 12.28 -19.17
C LYS A 35 -14.49 12.89 -18.99
N ASN A 36 -13.46 12.07 -18.82
CA ASN A 36 -12.06 12.52 -18.88
C ASN A 36 -11.80 13.12 -20.26
N ASN A 37 -11.81 14.44 -20.37
CA ASN A 37 -11.58 15.16 -21.63
C ASN A 37 -10.13 15.05 -22.04
N GLU A 38 -9.82 14.02 -22.82
CA GLU A 38 -8.67 14.05 -23.71
C GLU A 38 -9.05 14.80 -25.00
N ASN A 39 -8.90 16.13 -25.00
CA ASN A 39 -8.88 17.01 -26.16
C ASN A 39 -10.20 17.32 -26.91
N LYS A 40 -10.55 18.59 -26.96
CA LYS A 40 -11.04 19.47 -28.03
C LYS A 40 -12.37 20.18 -27.85
N ASP A 41 -12.25 21.51 -27.85
CA ASP A 41 -13.28 22.54 -27.61
C ASP A 41 -14.39 22.69 -28.68
N GLN A 42 -14.45 21.90 -29.74
CA GLN A 42 -15.47 22.08 -30.82
C GLN A 42 -16.20 20.81 -31.27
N GLN A 43 -15.82 19.62 -30.81
CA GLN A 43 -16.50 18.36 -31.14
C GLN A 43 -17.53 17.93 -30.07
N ASP A 44 -17.55 18.61 -28.94
CA ASP A 44 -18.24 18.15 -27.73
C ASP A 44 -19.76 18.25 -27.78
N ASP A 45 -20.33 19.31 -28.36
CA ASP A 45 -21.80 19.50 -28.35
C ASP A 45 -22.55 18.52 -29.23
N GLN A 46 -22.01 18.17 -30.39
CA GLN A 46 -22.64 17.18 -31.28
C GLN A 46 -22.53 15.76 -30.72
N ASP A 47 -21.41 15.46 -30.04
CA ASP A 47 -21.19 14.17 -29.33
C ASP A 47 -22.13 14.04 -28.13
N ILE A 48 -22.32 15.12 -27.36
CA ILE A 48 -23.27 15.17 -26.23
C ILE A 48 -24.70 14.96 -26.67
N GLN A 49 -25.16 15.67 -27.74
CA GLN A 49 -26.49 15.52 -28.24
C GLN A 49 -26.75 14.09 -28.77
N THR A 50 -25.75 13.52 -29.43
CA THR A 50 -25.82 12.12 -29.91
C THR A 50 -25.89 11.15 -28.73
N ALA A 51 -25.04 11.29 -27.73
CA ALA A 51 -25.05 10.46 -26.52
C ALA A 51 -26.36 10.62 -25.74
N PHE A 52 -26.88 11.84 -25.59
CA PHE A 52 -28.17 12.15 -24.98
C PHE A 52 -29.32 11.43 -25.72
N SER A 53 -29.39 11.60 -27.04
CA SER A 53 -30.44 10.96 -27.85
C SER A 53 -30.38 9.42 -27.74
N ILE A 54 -29.20 8.82 -27.78
CA ILE A 54 -29.04 7.37 -27.63
C ILE A 54 -29.46 6.93 -26.23
N THR A 55 -28.97 7.58 -25.20
CA THR A 55 -29.22 7.19 -23.81
C THR A 55 -30.69 7.31 -23.47
N THR A 56 -31.31 8.46 -23.69
CA THR A 56 -32.72 8.70 -23.35
C THR A 56 -33.67 7.78 -24.14
N LYS A 57 -33.45 7.59 -25.43
CA LYS A 57 -34.27 6.66 -26.24
C LYS A 57 -34.09 5.21 -25.79
N THR A 58 -32.85 4.80 -25.45
CA THR A 58 -32.59 3.44 -24.98
C THR A 58 -33.25 3.21 -23.60
N CYS A 59 -33.16 4.16 -22.68
CA CYS A 59 -33.83 4.07 -21.38
C CYS A 59 -35.38 4.03 -21.55
N LYS A 60 -35.97 4.86 -22.42
CA LYS A 60 -37.39 4.81 -22.68
C LYS A 60 -37.83 3.46 -23.26
N GLU A 61 -37.00 2.82 -24.07
CA GLU A 61 -37.33 1.51 -24.61
C GLU A 61 -37.19 0.41 -23.53
N PHE A 62 -36.22 0.51 -22.63
CA PHE A 62 -36.12 -0.37 -21.44
C PHE A 62 -37.34 -0.22 -20.52
N GLN A 63 -37.81 1.01 -20.26
CA GLN A 63 -39.05 1.24 -19.49
C GLN A 63 -40.25 0.54 -20.05
N LYS A 64 -40.48 0.67 -21.37
CA LYS A 64 -41.61 0.02 -22.07
C LYS A 64 -41.58 -1.50 -21.98
N ASN A 65 -40.40 -2.09 -21.81
CA ASN A 65 -40.18 -3.53 -21.80
C ASN A 65 -39.78 -4.04 -20.40
N ASN A 66 -40.30 -3.45 -19.32
CA ASN A 66 -40.03 -3.84 -17.93
C ASN A 66 -38.53 -3.92 -17.60
N TYR A 67 -37.77 -2.92 -18.09
CA TYR A 67 -36.31 -2.78 -17.88
C TYR A 67 -35.48 -3.92 -18.46
N GLN A 68 -36.00 -4.62 -19.47
CA GLN A 68 -35.34 -5.72 -20.17
C GLN A 68 -35.45 -5.58 -21.67
N LEU A 69 -34.41 -5.87 -22.44
CA LEU A 69 -34.40 -5.90 -23.87
C LEU A 69 -33.70 -7.15 -24.39
N THR A 70 -34.27 -7.73 -25.49
CA THR A 70 -33.62 -8.87 -26.14
C THR A 70 -32.96 -8.40 -27.42
N ASN A 71 -31.66 -8.58 -27.54
CA ASN A 71 -30.86 -8.07 -28.65
C ASN A 71 -30.16 -9.18 -29.44
N ILE A 72 -30.03 -8.98 -30.73
CA ILE A 72 -29.26 -9.84 -31.65
C ILE A 72 -28.06 -9.04 -32.14
N TYR A 73 -26.88 -9.64 -32.05
CA TYR A 73 -25.61 -9.05 -32.45
C TYR A 73 -25.15 -9.62 -33.80
N THR A 74 -24.75 -8.76 -34.71
CA THR A 74 -24.32 -9.17 -36.06
C THR A 74 -23.03 -8.46 -36.44
N GLN A 75 -22.24 -9.10 -37.33
CA GLN A 75 -21.07 -8.46 -37.92
C GLN A 75 -21.49 -7.63 -39.14
N ASN A 76 -20.92 -6.45 -39.30
CA ASN A 76 -21.03 -5.66 -40.52
C ASN A 76 -20.15 -6.29 -41.61
N ASP A 77 -20.76 -6.57 -42.79
CA ASP A 77 -20.07 -7.21 -43.92
C ASP A 77 -19.37 -8.54 -43.57
N GLY A 78 -19.70 -9.17 -42.45
CA GLY A 78 -19.16 -10.46 -42.01
C GLY A 78 -17.68 -10.42 -41.58
N ILE A 79 -17.17 -9.26 -41.16
CA ILE A 79 -15.80 -9.10 -40.62
C ILE A 79 -15.81 -8.17 -39.40
N GLY A 80 -14.83 -8.34 -38.52
CA GLY A 80 -14.63 -7.51 -37.36
C GLY A 80 -15.57 -7.83 -36.19
N ARG A 81 -15.85 -6.86 -35.37
CA ARG A 81 -16.67 -6.97 -34.14
C ARG A 81 -18.15 -7.17 -34.46
N GLN A 82 -18.89 -7.77 -33.53
CA GLN A 82 -20.34 -7.84 -33.58
C GLN A 82 -20.98 -6.63 -32.91
N TYR A 83 -21.99 -6.09 -33.56
CA TYR A 83 -22.76 -4.96 -33.04
C TYR A 83 -24.25 -5.33 -33.01
N VAL A 84 -24.95 -4.75 -32.04
CA VAL A 84 -26.40 -4.83 -32.06
C VAL A 84 -26.96 -4.19 -33.36
N LYS A 85 -28.05 -4.71 -33.90
CA LYS A 85 -28.64 -4.20 -35.13
C LYS A 85 -28.86 -2.69 -35.07
N THR A 86 -28.73 -2.01 -36.21
CA THR A 86 -28.69 -0.55 -36.32
C THR A 86 -29.88 0.15 -35.66
N LEU A 87 -31.08 -0.39 -35.77
CA LEU A 87 -32.31 0.18 -35.20
C LEU A 87 -32.65 -0.33 -33.80
N SER A 88 -31.86 -1.23 -33.23
CA SER A 88 -32.08 -1.76 -31.86
C SER A 88 -31.47 -0.88 -30.81
N PHE A 89 -32.05 -0.88 -29.61
CA PHE A 89 -31.56 -0.23 -28.41
C PHE A 89 -30.78 -1.23 -27.56
N SER A 90 -29.63 -0.81 -26.99
CA SER A 90 -28.73 -1.70 -26.22
C SER A 90 -27.76 -0.91 -25.38
N LEU A 91 -27.34 -1.49 -24.29
CA LEU A 91 -26.21 -1.00 -23.47
C LEU A 91 -24.91 -0.87 -24.27
N GLN A 92 -24.67 -1.73 -25.28
CA GLN A 92 -23.47 -1.65 -26.12
C GLN A 92 -23.36 -0.30 -26.87
N LYS A 93 -24.46 0.34 -27.23
CA LYS A 93 -24.46 1.62 -27.96
C LYS A 93 -24.28 2.83 -27.09
N MET A 94 -24.43 2.69 -25.78
CA MET A 94 -24.39 3.80 -24.84
C MET A 94 -22.96 4.23 -24.52
N SER A 95 -22.78 5.48 -24.16
CA SER A 95 -21.53 5.96 -23.57
C SER A 95 -21.22 5.17 -22.29
N GLY A 96 -19.95 4.77 -22.09
CA GLY A 96 -19.51 3.93 -20.97
C GLY A 96 -20.02 4.43 -19.62
N ILE A 97 -19.94 5.73 -19.38
CA ILE A 97 -20.37 6.38 -18.14
C ILE A 97 -21.84 6.08 -17.78
N PHE A 98 -22.78 6.18 -18.73
CA PHE A 98 -24.19 5.93 -18.48
C PHE A 98 -24.54 4.44 -18.54
N ARG A 99 -23.86 3.69 -19.41
CA ARG A 99 -23.94 2.23 -19.43
C ARG A 99 -23.55 1.65 -18.08
N ASP A 100 -22.42 2.10 -17.54
CA ASP A 100 -21.90 1.57 -16.31
C ASP A 100 -22.83 1.93 -15.12
N ALA A 101 -23.45 3.11 -15.11
CA ALA A 101 -24.47 3.46 -14.13
C ALA A 101 -25.73 2.56 -14.22
N LEU A 102 -26.16 2.20 -15.42
CA LEU A 102 -27.30 1.31 -15.63
C LEU A 102 -26.98 -0.16 -15.31
N ALA A 103 -25.73 -0.55 -15.42
CA ALA A 103 -25.25 -1.92 -15.24
C ALA A 103 -24.67 -2.19 -13.82
N GLU A 104 -24.39 -1.16 -13.04
CA GLU A 104 -23.79 -1.26 -11.72
C GLU A 104 -24.62 -2.15 -10.78
N GLY A 105 -23.94 -3.10 -10.13
CA GLY A 105 -24.58 -4.07 -9.25
C GLY A 105 -25.37 -5.19 -9.93
N LEU A 106 -25.53 -5.16 -11.26
CA LEU A 106 -26.26 -6.18 -12.02
C LEU A 106 -25.34 -7.17 -12.73
N TYR A 107 -24.17 -6.73 -13.19
CA TYR A 107 -23.32 -7.52 -14.06
C TYR A 107 -21.90 -7.68 -13.52
N PHE A 108 -21.26 -8.77 -13.96
CA PHE A 108 -19.80 -8.88 -14.06
C PHE A 108 -19.38 -8.56 -15.49
N ASP A 109 -18.31 -7.75 -15.64
CA ASP A 109 -17.69 -7.40 -16.93
C ASP A 109 -16.44 -8.25 -17.14
N TYR A 110 -16.53 -9.25 -18.02
CA TYR A 110 -15.41 -10.10 -18.39
C TYR A 110 -14.74 -9.56 -19.65
N ASP A 111 -13.44 -9.26 -19.57
CA ASP A 111 -12.70 -8.57 -20.62
C ASP A 111 -11.35 -9.28 -20.88
N ILE A 112 -10.89 -9.26 -22.12
CA ILE A 112 -9.60 -9.83 -22.50
C ILE A 112 -8.48 -8.88 -22.10
N LYS A 113 -7.57 -9.36 -21.26
CA LYS A 113 -6.43 -8.58 -20.81
C LYS A 113 -5.45 -8.30 -21.95
N ASN A 114 -5.26 -7.01 -22.30
CA ASN A 114 -4.33 -6.59 -23.35
C ASN A 114 -4.64 -7.22 -24.73
N ALA A 115 -5.91 -7.28 -25.11
CA ALA A 115 -6.41 -8.04 -26.26
C ALA A 115 -5.60 -7.86 -27.55
N HIS A 116 -5.53 -6.66 -28.11
CA HIS A 116 -4.90 -6.41 -29.40
C HIS A 116 -3.41 -6.81 -29.47
N PRO A 117 -2.54 -6.41 -28.51
CA PRO A 117 -1.13 -6.83 -28.57
C PRO A 117 -0.92 -8.33 -28.45
N VAL A 118 -1.68 -9.00 -27.59
CA VAL A 118 -1.57 -10.46 -27.40
C VAL A 118 -2.08 -11.20 -28.61
N LEU A 119 -3.20 -10.78 -29.18
CA LEU A 119 -3.74 -11.36 -30.43
C LEU A 119 -2.80 -11.13 -31.61
N LEU A 120 -2.18 -9.96 -31.69
CA LEU A 120 -1.20 -9.68 -32.73
C LEU A 120 0.00 -10.61 -32.63
N GLU A 121 0.51 -10.86 -31.43
CA GLU A 121 1.59 -11.84 -31.19
C GLU A 121 1.17 -13.27 -31.57
N TYR A 122 -0.07 -13.66 -31.22
CA TYR A 122 -0.60 -14.96 -31.65
C TYR A 122 -0.63 -15.09 -33.17
N LEU A 123 -1.08 -14.06 -33.89
CA LEU A 123 -1.10 -14.06 -35.36
C LEU A 123 0.29 -14.09 -35.97
N CYS A 124 1.26 -13.39 -35.37
CA CYS A 124 2.66 -13.45 -35.78
C CYS A 124 3.21 -14.89 -35.67
N ARG A 125 2.99 -15.57 -34.56
CA ARG A 125 3.42 -16.97 -34.36
C ARG A 125 2.75 -17.90 -35.36
N LEU A 126 1.44 -17.72 -35.61
CA LEU A 126 0.69 -18.54 -36.54
C LEU A 126 1.26 -18.48 -37.99
N HIS A 127 1.83 -17.33 -38.36
CA HIS A 127 2.37 -17.08 -39.69
C HIS A 127 3.91 -17.03 -39.74
N ASN A 128 4.59 -17.46 -38.68
CA ASN A 128 6.05 -17.41 -38.55
C ASN A 128 6.64 -16.01 -38.84
N VAL A 129 6.00 -14.97 -38.28
CA VAL A 129 6.46 -13.59 -38.37
C VAL A 129 7.20 -13.25 -37.08
N ASP A 130 8.44 -12.80 -37.19
CA ASP A 130 9.23 -12.37 -36.04
C ASP A 130 8.59 -11.19 -35.34
N CYS A 131 8.44 -11.28 -34.00
CA CYS A 131 7.76 -10.31 -33.17
C CYS A 131 8.36 -10.21 -31.74
N ASP A 132 9.68 -10.19 -31.65
CA ASP A 132 10.42 -10.24 -30.38
C ASP A 132 10.10 -9.06 -29.46
N ILE A 133 10.02 -7.85 -30.02
CA ILE A 133 9.74 -6.64 -29.23
C ILE A 133 8.27 -6.61 -28.81
N LEU A 134 7.36 -7.08 -29.64
CA LEU A 134 5.94 -7.24 -29.26
C LEU A 134 5.79 -8.26 -28.15
N SER A 135 6.50 -9.38 -28.22
CA SER A 135 6.52 -10.38 -27.16
C SER A 135 7.10 -9.82 -25.88
N TYR A 136 8.23 -9.10 -25.96
CA TYR A 136 8.80 -8.40 -24.81
C TYR A 136 7.79 -7.41 -24.20
N PHE A 137 7.10 -6.61 -25.02
CA PHE A 137 6.06 -5.69 -24.55
C PHE A 137 4.94 -6.41 -23.82
N ASN A 138 4.42 -7.51 -24.36
CA ASN A 138 3.34 -8.26 -23.74
C ASN A 138 3.72 -8.82 -22.35
N HIS A 139 4.96 -9.21 -22.14
CA HIS A 139 5.47 -9.70 -20.86
C HIS A 139 5.89 -8.58 -19.88
N ASN A 140 6.29 -7.41 -20.40
CA ASN A 140 6.85 -6.31 -19.62
C ASN A 140 6.09 -4.97 -19.79
N ARG A 141 4.79 -5.04 -19.99
CA ARG A 141 3.93 -3.92 -20.38
C ARG A 141 4.07 -2.69 -19.47
N GLU A 142 3.98 -2.87 -18.17
CA GLU A 142 4.05 -1.76 -17.21
C GLU A 142 5.44 -1.10 -17.23
N LYS A 143 6.50 -1.90 -17.37
CA LYS A 143 7.87 -1.38 -17.53
C LYS A 143 8.01 -0.55 -18.82
N CYS A 144 7.39 -1.00 -19.92
CA CYS A 144 7.37 -0.24 -21.17
C CYS A 144 6.58 1.07 -21.04
N TYR A 145 5.47 1.06 -20.33
CA TYR A 145 4.72 2.30 -20.03
C TYR A 145 5.52 3.24 -19.16
N GLN A 146 6.18 2.73 -18.14
CA GLN A 146 7.02 3.52 -17.25
C GLN A 146 8.14 4.22 -18.02
N GLY A 147 8.82 3.55 -18.95
CA GLY A 147 9.84 4.17 -19.81
C GLY A 147 9.30 5.36 -20.62
N ILE A 148 8.07 5.28 -21.13
CA ILE A 148 7.40 6.40 -21.81
C ILE A 148 7.05 7.52 -20.84
N MET A 149 6.52 7.19 -19.66
CA MET A 149 6.16 8.18 -18.63
C MET A 149 7.38 8.97 -18.15
N GLU A 150 8.50 8.29 -17.93
CA GLU A 150 9.78 8.91 -17.53
C GLU A 150 10.35 9.81 -18.64
N ASP A 151 10.22 9.40 -19.90
CA ASP A 151 10.74 10.14 -21.06
C ASP A 151 9.88 11.35 -21.43
N SER A 152 8.57 11.24 -21.29
CA SER A 152 7.61 12.25 -21.75
C SER A 152 7.06 13.17 -20.65
N GLY A 153 7.11 12.72 -19.39
CA GLY A 153 6.43 13.37 -18.27
C GLY A 153 4.89 13.21 -18.26
N GLU A 154 4.35 12.41 -19.19
CA GLU A 154 2.92 12.17 -19.35
C GLU A 154 2.48 10.96 -18.51
N ASP A 155 1.16 10.73 -18.44
CA ASP A 155 0.58 9.67 -17.63
C ASP A 155 0.61 8.28 -18.33
N ARG A 156 0.19 7.26 -17.57
CA ARG A 156 0.09 5.88 -18.05
C ARG A 156 -0.88 5.71 -19.23
N ASN A 157 -1.95 6.50 -19.28
CA ASN A 157 -2.93 6.44 -20.36
C ASN A 157 -2.34 6.95 -21.67
N TYR A 158 -1.53 8.00 -21.60
CA TYR A 158 -0.76 8.48 -22.73
C TYR A 158 0.20 7.40 -23.26
N ALA A 159 0.97 6.76 -22.38
CA ALA A 159 1.84 5.67 -22.76
C ALA A 159 1.09 4.51 -23.43
N LYS A 160 -0.02 4.06 -22.84
CA LYS A 160 -0.89 3.04 -23.40
C LYS A 160 -1.40 3.43 -24.80
N LYS A 161 -1.84 4.67 -24.96
CA LYS A 161 -2.35 5.20 -26.23
C LYS A 161 -1.29 5.19 -27.33
N LEU A 162 -0.02 5.51 -27.01
CA LEU A 162 1.07 5.46 -27.96
C LEU A 162 1.32 4.05 -28.52
N PHE A 163 1.39 3.03 -27.65
CA PHE A 163 1.59 1.64 -28.09
C PHE A 163 0.41 1.14 -28.95
N ILE A 164 -0.84 1.41 -28.53
CA ILE A 164 -2.03 1.02 -29.31
C ILE A 164 -2.07 1.77 -30.64
N THR A 165 -1.72 3.05 -30.65
CA THR A 165 -1.65 3.84 -31.88
C THR A 165 -0.60 3.32 -32.84
N SER A 166 0.56 2.88 -32.31
CA SER A 166 1.61 2.25 -33.14
C SER A 166 1.10 0.97 -33.81
N ILE A 167 0.35 0.12 -33.13
CA ILE A 167 -0.24 -1.09 -33.70
C ILE A 167 -1.19 -0.73 -34.85
N ASN A 168 -2.01 0.31 -34.69
CA ASN A 168 -3.10 0.67 -35.59
C ASN A 168 -2.75 1.80 -36.57
N SER A 169 -1.49 2.27 -36.64
CA SER A 169 -1.02 3.31 -37.55
C SER A 169 -0.19 2.73 -38.69
N GLU A 170 -0.50 3.12 -39.91
CA GLU A 170 0.33 2.84 -41.09
C GLU A 170 1.69 3.52 -41.05
N TRP A 171 1.77 4.68 -40.39
CA TRP A 171 2.96 5.49 -40.24
C TRP A 171 3.64 5.18 -38.89
N ALA A 172 4.96 5.14 -38.93
CA ALA A 172 5.70 5.13 -37.66
C ALA A 172 5.33 6.40 -36.87
N ILE A 173 4.97 6.23 -35.59
CA ILE A 173 4.49 7.34 -34.74
C ILE A 173 5.54 8.46 -34.67
N VAL A 174 6.81 8.09 -34.54
CA VAL A 174 7.94 9.02 -34.52
C VAL A 174 8.17 9.76 -35.85
N LYS A 175 7.54 9.29 -36.96
CA LYS A 175 7.64 9.86 -38.31
C LYS A 175 6.30 10.33 -38.86
N HIS A 176 5.26 10.44 -38.01
CA HIS A 176 3.92 10.78 -38.45
C HIS A 176 3.90 12.18 -39.11
N PRO A 177 3.24 12.35 -40.29
CA PRO A 177 3.27 13.60 -41.04
C PRO A 177 2.48 14.77 -40.41
N THR A 178 1.64 14.51 -39.41
CA THR A 178 0.90 15.57 -38.69
C THR A 178 1.81 16.32 -37.71
N LYS A 179 1.43 17.59 -37.40
CA LYS A 179 2.19 18.48 -36.48
C LYS A 179 2.43 17.89 -35.07
N TYR A 180 1.73 16.82 -34.72
CA TYR A 180 1.86 16.15 -33.42
C TYR A 180 2.84 14.99 -33.54
N LYS A 181 4.13 15.29 -33.42
CA LYS A 181 5.17 14.27 -33.24
C LYS A 181 5.42 14.14 -31.75
N PRO A 182 5.04 13.03 -31.11
CA PRO A 182 5.43 12.81 -29.74
C PRO A 182 6.96 12.79 -29.65
N LYS A 183 7.54 13.58 -28.76
CA LYS A 183 8.98 13.62 -28.51
C LYS A 183 9.38 12.40 -27.67
N VAL A 184 9.21 11.20 -28.21
CA VAL A 184 9.55 9.94 -27.52
C VAL A 184 11.00 9.59 -27.83
N LYS A 185 11.83 9.53 -26.79
CA LYS A 185 13.25 9.12 -26.88
C LYS A 185 13.42 7.65 -26.53
N ASP A 186 12.45 7.03 -25.82
CA ASP A 186 12.53 5.66 -25.39
C ASP A 186 12.88 4.70 -26.52
N GLN A 187 13.92 3.89 -26.30
CA GLN A 187 14.48 3.02 -27.35
C GLN A 187 13.61 1.76 -27.57
N ILE A 188 12.92 1.30 -26.52
CA ILE A 188 12.04 0.12 -26.61
C ILE A 188 10.84 0.50 -27.47
N PHE A 189 10.24 1.66 -27.21
CA PHE A 189 9.11 2.15 -28.03
C PHE A 189 9.49 2.35 -29.49
N LYS A 190 10.69 2.91 -29.79
CA LYS A 190 11.14 3.09 -31.16
C LYS A 190 11.31 1.75 -31.90
N LYS A 191 11.86 0.75 -31.23
CA LYS A 191 11.99 -0.61 -31.77
C LYS A 191 10.61 -1.25 -31.98
N PHE A 192 9.70 -1.10 -31.01
CA PHE A 192 8.33 -1.56 -31.12
C PHE A 192 7.60 -0.92 -32.30
N ASP A 193 7.66 0.40 -32.42
CA ASP A 193 7.01 1.12 -33.53
C ASP A 193 7.55 0.69 -34.92
N ALA A 194 8.84 0.40 -35.04
CA ALA A 194 9.45 -0.13 -36.26
C ALA A 194 9.02 -1.58 -36.55
N GLU A 195 8.98 -2.43 -35.54
CA GLU A 195 8.53 -3.83 -35.67
C GLU A 195 7.07 -3.90 -36.09
N MET A 196 6.19 -3.05 -35.53
CA MET A 196 4.77 -2.99 -35.93
C MET A 196 4.62 -2.73 -37.43
N LYS A 197 5.44 -1.89 -38.04
CA LYS A 197 5.39 -1.61 -39.51
C LYS A 197 5.82 -2.81 -40.34
N THR A 198 6.73 -3.62 -39.82
CA THR A 198 7.14 -4.87 -40.46
C THR A 198 6.05 -5.93 -40.35
N ILE A 199 5.52 -6.13 -39.15
CA ILE A 199 4.42 -7.07 -38.90
C ILE A 199 3.20 -6.75 -39.79
N GLN A 200 2.80 -5.47 -39.86
CA GLN A 200 1.68 -5.04 -40.71
C GLN A 200 1.88 -5.45 -42.17
N LYS A 201 3.09 -5.24 -42.74
CA LYS A 201 3.40 -5.63 -44.13
C LYS A 201 3.31 -7.13 -44.37
N LEU A 202 3.81 -7.92 -43.43
CA LEU A 202 3.86 -9.38 -43.54
C LEU A 202 2.46 -9.99 -43.37
N LEU A 203 1.70 -9.56 -42.33
CA LEU A 203 0.34 -10.07 -42.11
C LEU A 203 -0.64 -9.73 -43.26
N ILE A 204 -0.51 -8.54 -43.88
CA ILE A 204 -1.35 -8.21 -45.08
C ILE A 204 -1.14 -9.24 -46.20
N LYS A 205 0.12 -9.69 -46.40
CA LYS A 205 0.44 -10.70 -47.40
C LYS A 205 -0.14 -12.07 -47.04
N SER A 206 -0.07 -12.44 -45.76
CA SER A 206 -0.58 -13.72 -45.26
C SER A 206 -2.10 -13.81 -45.29
N TYR A 207 -2.82 -12.68 -45.26
CA TYR A 207 -4.27 -12.58 -45.21
C TYR A 207 -4.86 -11.90 -46.46
N ASP A 208 -4.39 -12.22 -47.67
CA ASP A 208 -4.83 -11.56 -48.92
C ASP A 208 -6.35 -11.63 -49.12
N GLY A 209 -6.98 -12.78 -48.86
CA GLY A 209 -8.43 -12.94 -48.95
C GLY A 209 -9.22 -12.08 -47.98
N PHE A 210 -8.73 -11.91 -46.76
CA PHE A 210 -9.30 -11.00 -45.75
C PHE A 210 -9.10 -9.54 -46.16
N SER A 211 -7.89 -9.21 -46.63
CA SER A 211 -7.54 -7.86 -47.09
C SER A 211 -8.50 -7.33 -48.15
N LYS A 212 -8.95 -8.17 -49.07
CA LYS A 212 -9.90 -7.80 -50.12
C LYS A 212 -11.32 -7.48 -49.61
N ARG A 213 -11.66 -7.94 -48.41
CA ARG A 213 -12.99 -7.68 -47.76
C ARG A 213 -13.01 -6.43 -46.90
N VAL A 214 -11.83 -5.90 -46.47
CA VAL A 214 -11.74 -4.74 -45.62
C VAL A 214 -12.14 -3.45 -46.35
N ARG A 215 -13.02 -2.67 -45.75
CA ARG A 215 -13.33 -1.30 -46.22
C ARG A 215 -12.28 -0.33 -45.72
N TYR A 216 -11.31 -0.01 -46.56
CA TYR A 216 -10.18 0.83 -46.18
C TYR A 216 -10.56 2.32 -46.06
N LYS A 217 -10.05 2.99 -45.03
CA LYS A 217 -10.04 4.44 -44.99
C LYS A 217 -9.12 4.98 -46.08
N LYS A 218 -9.39 6.20 -46.60
CA LYS A 218 -8.53 6.87 -47.57
C LYS A 218 -7.07 6.99 -47.12
N THR A 219 -6.90 7.25 -45.83
CA THR A 219 -5.61 7.30 -45.16
C THR A 219 -5.51 6.14 -44.17
N ASN A 220 -4.29 5.72 -43.83
CA ASN A 220 -4.03 4.65 -42.85
C ASN A 220 -4.55 3.27 -43.28
N LYS A 221 -4.28 2.84 -44.51
CA LYS A 221 -4.76 1.56 -45.03
C LYS A 221 -4.28 0.36 -44.22
N LYS A 222 -2.95 0.28 -43.90
CA LYS A 222 -2.38 -0.86 -43.19
C LYS A 222 -2.90 -0.92 -41.74
N GLY A 223 -3.00 0.22 -41.07
CA GLY A 223 -3.59 0.27 -39.73
C GLY A 223 -5.06 -0.12 -39.73
N THR A 224 -5.82 0.29 -40.75
CA THR A 224 -7.22 -0.15 -40.93
C THR A 224 -7.34 -1.67 -41.10
N PHE A 225 -6.45 -2.28 -41.87
CA PHE A 225 -6.38 -3.74 -42.01
C PHE A 225 -6.11 -4.43 -40.66
N ILE A 226 -5.08 -4.04 -39.96
CA ILE A 226 -4.70 -4.64 -38.66
C ILE A 226 -5.84 -4.50 -37.66
N ALA A 227 -6.43 -3.31 -37.56
CA ALA A 227 -7.56 -3.08 -36.64
C ALA A 227 -8.73 -4.03 -36.93
N ASN A 228 -9.11 -4.19 -38.21
CA ASN A 228 -10.19 -5.11 -38.60
C ASN A 228 -9.81 -6.57 -38.35
N LEU A 229 -8.57 -6.97 -38.64
CA LEU A 229 -8.07 -8.34 -38.41
C LEU A 229 -8.12 -8.69 -36.93
N LEU A 230 -7.62 -7.82 -36.05
CA LEU A 230 -7.64 -8.03 -34.62
C LEU A 230 -9.07 -8.07 -34.07
N GLN A 231 -9.94 -7.16 -34.51
CA GLN A 231 -11.36 -7.17 -34.15
C GLN A 231 -12.08 -8.44 -34.62
N ASP A 232 -11.72 -8.98 -35.76
CA ASP A 232 -12.25 -10.26 -36.26
C ASP A 232 -11.78 -11.42 -35.35
N GLN A 233 -10.52 -11.41 -34.89
CA GLN A 233 -10.00 -12.40 -33.95
C GLN A 233 -10.65 -12.29 -32.58
N GLU A 234 -10.89 -11.06 -32.05
CA GLU A 234 -11.69 -10.86 -30.84
C GLU A 234 -13.08 -11.53 -30.99
N ASN A 235 -13.72 -11.33 -32.12
CA ASN A 235 -15.03 -11.94 -32.37
C ASN A 235 -14.98 -13.48 -32.47
N VAL A 236 -13.92 -14.06 -33.06
CA VAL A 236 -13.70 -15.51 -33.08
C VAL A 236 -13.61 -16.05 -31.67
N ILE A 237 -12.86 -15.38 -30.80
CA ILE A 237 -12.68 -15.78 -29.39
C ILE A 237 -13.97 -15.64 -28.60
N LEU A 238 -14.67 -14.51 -28.74
CA LEU A 238 -15.96 -14.31 -28.08
C LEU A 238 -16.98 -15.37 -28.49
N ASN A 239 -17.05 -15.72 -29.78
CA ASN A 239 -17.94 -16.78 -30.24
C ASN A 239 -17.52 -18.17 -29.70
N LEU A 240 -16.24 -18.45 -29.62
CA LEU A 240 -15.75 -19.69 -29.02
C LEU A 240 -16.20 -19.81 -27.56
N VAL A 241 -16.03 -18.75 -26.79
CA VAL A 241 -16.37 -18.69 -25.37
C VAL A 241 -17.88 -18.73 -25.15
N LEU A 242 -18.62 -17.87 -25.84
CA LEU A 242 -20.07 -17.73 -25.63
C LEU A 242 -20.90 -18.91 -26.13
N ASN A 243 -20.37 -19.73 -27.04
CA ASN A 243 -20.98 -20.99 -27.49
C ASN A 243 -20.55 -22.21 -26.68
N SER A 244 -19.68 -22.03 -25.68
CA SER A 244 -19.27 -23.13 -24.80
C SER A 244 -20.38 -23.44 -23.78
N PRO A 245 -20.70 -24.71 -23.54
CA PRO A 245 -21.66 -25.10 -22.51
C PRO A 245 -21.19 -24.78 -21.08
N ASN A 246 -19.90 -24.52 -20.91
CA ASN A 246 -19.31 -24.18 -19.63
C ASN A 246 -19.30 -22.67 -19.34
N THR A 247 -19.82 -21.86 -20.27
CA THR A 247 -19.92 -20.41 -20.11
C THR A 247 -21.37 -20.03 -19.85
N PRO A 248 -21.68 -19.27 -18.78
CA PRO A 248 -23.03 -18.76 -18.56
C PRO A 248 -23.49 -17.91 -19.75
N GLU A 249 -24.80 -17.89 -19.98
CA GLU A 249 -25.36 -17.06 -21.02
C GLU A 249 -25.03 -15.58 -20.80
N ALA A 250 -24.31 -14.96 -21.76
CA ALA A 250 -23.99 -13.54 -21.72
C ALA A 250 -25.26 -12.72 -21.91
N SER A 251 -25.24 -11.51 -21.37
CA SER A 251 -26.34 -10.54 -21.54
C SER A 251 -26.00 -9.47 -22.57
N VAL A 252 -24.78 -8.98 -22.58
CA VAL A 252 -24.32 -7.94 -23.52
C VAL A 252 -22.98 -8.34 -24.12
N LYS A 253 -22.88 -8.35 -25.45
CA LYS A 253 -21.55 -8.44 -26.08
C LYS A 253 -20.89 -7.09 -26.08
N MET A 254 -19.69 -7.05 -25.51
CA MET A 254 -18.81 -5.89 -25.60
C MET A 254 -17.77 -6.11 -26.69
N TYR A 255 -16.87 -5.17 -26.87
CA TYR A 255 -15.90 -5.21 -27.99
C TYR A 255 -14.90 -6.38 -27.88
N ASP A 256 -14.24 -6.50 -26.76
CA ASP A 256 -13.24 -7.50 -26.41
C ASP A 256 -13.62 -8.32 -25.17
N GLY A 257 -14.94 -8.25 -24.79
CA GLY A 257 -15.48 -8.90 -23.62
C GLY A 257 -17.00 -9.08 -23.69
N PHE A 258 -17.62 -9.34 -22.55
CA PHE A 258 -19.06 -9.48 -22.41
C PHE A 258 -19.51 -9.27 -20.97
N LEU A 259 -20.75 -8.80 -20.82
CA LEU A 259 -21.40 -8.68 -19.53
C LEU A 259 -22.28 -9.91 -19.26
N VAL A 260 -22.18 -10.44 -18.03
CA VAL A 260 -23.03 -11.52 -17.53
C VAL A 260 -23.73 -11.08 -16.26
N LEU A 261 -25.03 -11.37 -16.13
CA LEU A 261 -25.75 -11.11 -14.90
C LEU A 261 -25.12 -11.85 -13.72
N GLN A 262 -24.99 -11.17 -12.59
CA GLN A 262 -24.32 -11.73 -11.39
C GLN A 262 -25.05 -12.98 -10.86
N ASP A 263 -26.38 -13.02 -11.01
CA ASP A 263 -27.21 -14.17 -10.61
C ASP A 263 -26.97 -15.44 -11.43
N ARG A 264 -26.31 -15.33 -12.60
CA ARG A 264 -25.92 -16.45 -13.47
C ARG A 264 -24.52 -16.98 -13.23
N VAL A 265 -23.75 -16.37 -12.35
CA VAL A 265 -22.34 -16.71 -12.10
C VAL A 265 -22.15 -16.99 -10.61
N PRO A 266 -22.22 -18.27 -10.18
CA PRO A 266 -22.04 -18.64 -8.78
C PRO A 266 -20.64 -18.27 -8.22
N ASP A 267 -19.60 -18.52 -9.00
CA ASP A 267 -18.22 -18.12 -8.68
C ASP A 267 -17.57 -17.42 -9.89
N LYS A 268 -17.30 -16.14 -9.69
CA LYS A 268 -16.66 -15.29 -10.70
C LYS A 268 -15.24 -15.72 -11.07
N ASN A 269 -14.47 -16.29 -10.12
CA ASN A 269 -13.09 -16.71 -10.33
C ASN A 269 -13.02 -18.07 -11.03
N GLU A 270 -13.96 -18.97 -10.77
CA GLU A 270 -14.10 -20.23 -11.49
C GLU A 270 -14.40 -19.98 -12.97
N LEU A 271 -15.26 -19.01 -13.27
CA LEU A 271 -15.51 -18.64 -14.65
C LEU A 271 -14.26 -18.08 -15.35
N ILE A 272 -13.43 -17.26 -14.68
CA ILE A 272 -12.15 -16.81 -15.27
C ILE A 272 -11.24 -18.00 -15.61
N THR A 273 -11.16 -18.99 -14.73
CA THR A 273 -10.38 -20.19 -14.96
C THR A 273 -10.86 -20.92 -16.20
N THR A 274 -12.17 -21.15 -16.30
CA THR A 274 -12.81 -21.77 -17.46
C THR A 274 -12.54 -20.99 -18.75
N LEU A 275 -12.66 -19.67 -18.73
CA LEU A 275 -12.39 -18.81 -19.89
C LEU A 275 -10.93 -18.88 -20.33
N ASN A 276 -10.00 -18.89 -19.40
CA ASN A 276 -8.57 -19.03 -19.68
C ASN A 276 -8.25 -20.41 -20.32
N GLU A 277 -8.85 -21.48 -19.83
CA GLU A 277 -8.70 -22.83 -20.38
C GLU A 277 -9.26 -22.94 -21.83
N LEU A 278 -10.47 -22.43 -22.05
CA LEU A 278 -11.08 -22.42 -23.37
C LEU A 278 -10.27 -21.64 -24.42
N THR A 279 -9.52 -20.66 -23.98
CA THR A 279 -8.78 -19.73 -24.85
C THR A 279 -7.25 -19.89 -24.76
N ASP A 280 -6.74 -20.93 -24.11
CA ASP A 280 -5.30 -21.14 -23.91
C ASP A 280 -4.49 -21.15 -25.20
N LYS A 281 -5.06 -21.69 -26.30
CA LYS A 281 -4.38 -21.69 -27.61
C LYS A 281 -4.01 -20.29 -28.12
N PHE A 282 -4.75 -19.26 -27.73
CA PHE A 282 -4.48 -17.87 -28.09
C PHE A 282 -3.53 -17.16 -27.11
N LYS A 283 -3.20 -17.80 -25.97
CA LYS A 283 -2.37 -17.27 -24.88
C LYS A 283 -2.90 -15.94 -24.31
N ILE A 284 -4.20 -15.71 -24.41
CA ILE A 284 -4.90 -14.58 -23.78
C ILE A 284 -5.26 -14.92 -22.33
N LYS A 285 -5.48 -13.88 -21.56
CA LYS A 285 -6.00 -13.99 -20.19
C LYS A 285 -7.22 -13.12 -20.04
N TRP A 286 -8.18 -13.63 -19.28
CA TRP A 286 -9.39 -12.91 -18.93
C TRP A 286 -9.24 -12.22 -17.58
N ASP A 287 -9.98 -11.13 -17.43
CA ASP A 287 -10.04 -10.35 -16.19
C ASP A 287 -11.49 -9.92 -15.94
N ILE A 288 -11.82 -9.64 -14.67
CA ILE A 288 -13.11 -9.03 -14.32
C ILE A 288 -12.86 -7.55 -14.05
N LYS A 289 -13.53 -6.70 -14.81
CA LYS A 289 -13.55 -5.27 -14.53
C LYS A 289 -14.70 -4.96 -13.58
N PRO A 290 -14.44 -4.18 -12.50
CA PRO A 290 -15.52 -3.68 -11.68
C PRO A 290 -16.36 -2.70 -12.50
N ILE A 291 -17.69 -2.91 -12.52
CA ILE A 291 -18.63 -1.93 -13.07
C ILE A 291 -18.93 -0.96 -11.92
N LEU A 292 -18.20 0.16 -11.91
CA LEU A 292 -18.36 1.24 -10.96
C LEU A 292 -18.63 2.51 -11.73
N SER A 293 -19.77 3.12 -11.49
CA SER A 293 -20.10 4.39 -12.11
C SER A 293 -19.94 5.54 -11.11
N PRO A 294 -19.08 6.52 -11.41
CA PRO A 294 -18.94 7.70 -10.55
C PRO A 294 -20.17 8.60 -10.56
N ILE A 295 -21.15 8.34 -11.45
CA ILE A 295 -22.33 9.19 -11.63
C ILE A 295 -23.64 8.57 -11.18
N THR A 296 -23.67 7.29 -10.75
CA THR A 296 -24.91 6.61 -10.36
C THR A 296 -25.66 7.41 -9.29
N GLN A 297 -24.99 7.82 -8.23
CA GLN A 297 -25.61 8.61 -7.18
C GLN A 297 -26.07 9.98 -7.67
N ASN A 298 -25.28 10.64 -8.52
CA ASN A 298 -25.67 11.92 -9.12
C ASN A 298 -26.91 11.81 -9.99
N ILE A 299 -27.08 10.68 -10.71
CA ILE A 299 -28.29 10.42 -11.49
C ILE A 299 -29.50 10.21 -10.57
N LEU A 300 -29.34 9.44 -9.51
CA LEU A 300 -30.41 9.19 -8.54
C LEU A 300 -30.86 10.45 -7.83
N ASP A 301 -29.93 11.36 -7.57
CA ASP A 301 -30.15 12.62 -6.87
C ASP A 301 -30.57 13.80 -7.79
N LEU A 302 -30.89 13.53 -9.06
CA LEU A 302 -31.23 14.59 -10.03
C LEU A 302 -32.37 15.53 -9.55
N ASP A 303 -33.35 14.99 -8.82
CA ASP A 303 -34.46 15.80 -8.29
C ASP A 303 -34.00 16.72 -7.13
N VAL A 304 -32.99 16.29 -6.36
CA VAL A 304 -32.39 17.09 -5.30
C VAL A 304 -31.58 18.24 -5.88
N ILE A 305 -30.94 18.01 -7.04
CA ILE A 305 -30.15 19.01 -7.75
C ILE A 305 -31.03 20.16 -8.26
N GLU A 306 -32.27 19.90 -8.70
CA GLU A 306 -33.18 20.96 -9.14
C GLU A 306 -33.61 21.90 -8.01
N HIS A 307 -33.64 21.44 -6.75
CA HIS A 307 -34.00 22.27 -5.60
C HIS A 307 -32.83 23.00 -4.96
N GLU A 308 -31.58 22.57 -5.20
CA GLU A 308 -30.38 23.15 -4.59
C GLU A 308 -29.61 24.15 -5.46
N PHE A 309 -29.95 24.31 -6.74
CA PHE A 309 -29.37 25.33 -7.61
C PHE A 309 -29.91 26.72 -7.25
N LYS A 310 -29.41 27.28 -6.14
CA LYS A 310 -29.52 28.71 -5.90
C LYS A 310 -28.53 29.41 -6.85
N PRO A 311 -28.97 30.53 -7.51
CA PRO A 311 -28.06 31.29 -8.38
C PRO A 311 -26.94 31.90 -7.49
N PHE A 312 -25.71 31.53 -7.81
CA PHE A 312 -24.54 32.01 -7.08
C PHE A 312 -24.12 33.37 -7.62
N ILE A 313 -24.25 34.35 -6.80
CA ILE A 313 -23.76 35.71 -7.05
C ILE A 313 -22.65 35.95 -6.02
N SER A 314 -21.43 36.04 -6.43
CA SER A 314 -20.28 36.81 -5.96
C SER A 314 -19.00 36.11 -5.59
N ASN A 315 -18.92 34.82 -5.23
CA ASN A 315 -17.63 34.19 -4.89
C ASN A 315 -17.52 32.75 -5.45
N ILE A 316 -17.24 32.65 -6.74
CA ILE A 316 -17.15 31.37 -7.48
C ILE A 316 -16.24 30.36 -6.77
N ALA A 317 -15.12 30.81 -6.22
CA ALA A 317 -14.17 29.93 -5.54
C ALA A 317 -14.73 29.36 -4.22
N TYR A 318 -15.48 30.17 -3.47
CA TYR A 318 -16.14 29.75 -2.24
C TYR A 318 -17.21 28.68 -2.52
N ASP A 319 -18.09 28.97 -3.46
CA ASP A 319 -19.22 28.08 -3.79
C ASP A 319 -18.73 26.73 -4.31
N HIS A 320 -17.72 26.72 -5.19
CA HIS A 320 -17.08 25.49 -5.65
C HIS A 320 -16.45 24.70 -4.51
N ALA A 321 -15.77 25.38 -3.56
CA ALA A 321 -15.16 24.73 -2.41
C ALA A 321 -16.21 24.06 -1.52
N ILE A 322 -17.33 24.73 -1.23
CA ILE A 322 -18.40 24.18 -0.41
C ILE A 322 -19.05 22.97 -1.09
N ILE A 323 -19.38 23.07 -2.38
CA ILE A 323 -19.95 21.93 -3.13
C ILE A 323 -18.98 20.73 -3.13
N LEU A 324 -17.69 20.95 -3.31
CA LEU A 324 -16.71 19.88 -3.28
C LEU A 324 -16.57 19.25 -1.89
N LEU A 325 -16.59 20.08 -0.81
CA LEU A 325 -16.56 19.57 0.56
C LEU A 325 -17.78 18.73 0.90
N GLU A 326 -18.96 19.15 0.46
CA GLU A 326 -20.20 18.43 0.74
C GLU A 326 -20.36 17.14 -0.06
N ARG A 327 -19.93 17.11 -1.33
CA ARG A 327 -20.21 16.01 -2.24
C ARG A 327 -19.06 15.02 -2.39
N GLN A 328 -17.81 15.50 -2.47
CA GLN A 328 -16.67 14.65 -2.83
C GLN A 328 -15.65 14.49 -1.73
N LEU A 329 -15.51 15.51 -0.90
CA LEU A 329 -14.57 15.55 0.20
C LEU A 329 -15.23 15.35 1.57
N LYS A 330 -16.56 15.16 1.61
CA LYS A 330 -17.30 14.81 2.82
C LYS A 330 -16.68 13.56 3.44
N GLU A 331 -16.37 13.64 4.75
CA GLU A 331 -15.70 12.56 5.49
C GLU A 331 -14.32 12.13 4.92
N ARG A 332 -13.74 12.96 4.04
CA ARG A 332 -12.47 12.68 3.39
C ARG A 332 -11.43 13.78 3.54
N PHE A 333 -11.84 15.00 3.88
CA PHE A 333 -10.93 16.13 4.01
C PHE A 333 -11.14 16.83 5.35
N TYR A 334 -10.12 16.76 6.19
CA TYR A 334 -10.17 17.28 7.56
C TYR A 334 -9.00 18.18 7.86
N ASN A 335 -9.23 19.12 8.81
CA ASN A 335 -8.19 19.82 9.53
C ASN A 335 -8.17 19.30 10.97
N SER A 336 -7.06 18.75 11.41
CA SER A 336 -6.84 18.30 12.77
C SER A 336 -5.50 18.83 13.27
N GLN A 337 -5.48 19.52 14.38
CA GLN A 337 -4.28 20.16 14.97
C GLN A 337 -3.46 20.97 13.94
N ASN A 338 -4.15 21.82 13.16
CA ASN A 338 -3.56 22.62 12.08
C ASN A 338 -2.84 21.81 10.99
N THR A 339 -3.21 20.56 10.81
CA THR A 339 -2.71 19.70 9.74
C THR A 339 -3.88 19.21 8.90
N PHE A 340 -3.76 19.31 7.59
CA PHE A 340 -4.76 18.78 6.67
C PHE A 340 -4.55 17.30 6.41
N TYR A 341 -5.66 16.57 6.38
CA TYR A 341 -5.71 15.15 6.11
C TYR A 341 -6.68 14.88 4.97
N LEU A 342 -6.24 14.12 3.99
CA LEU A 342 -7.07 13.72 2.85
C LEU A 342 -7.16 12.20 2.79
N LYS A 343 -8.38 11.66 2.79
CA LYS A 343 -8.64 10.26 2.49
C LYS A 343 -8.66 10.06 0.99
N THR A 344 -7.66 9.34 0.49
CA THR A 344 -7.57 8.95 -0.92
C THR A 344 -8.37 7.67 -1.19
N GLN A 345 -8.27 7.11 -2.38
CA GLN A 345 -8.84 5.80 -2.72
C GLN A 345 -8.01 4.63 -2.17
N THR A 346 -6.92 4.90 -1.46
CA THR A 346 -6.04 3.85 -0.93
C THR A 346 -5.73 4.01 0.55
N LYS A 347 -5.64 5.25 1.05
CA LYS A 347 -5.28 5.55 2.45
C LYS A 347 -5.48 7.02 2.80
N TRP A 348 -5.33 7.36 4.07
CA TRP A 348 -5.17 8.73 4.53
C TRP A 348 -3.77 9.26 4.25
N VAL A 349 -3.67 10.53 3.90
CA VAL A 349 -2.42 11.26 3.69
C VAL A 349 -2.44 12.60 4.43
N SER A 350 -1.26 13.02 4.90
CA SER A 350 -1.05 14.31 5.59
C SER A 350 0.05 15.15 4.97
N ASP A 351 0.72 14.66 3.92
CA ASP A 351 1.71 15.45 3.19
C ASP A 351 1.04 16.58 2.42
N GLU A 352 1.36 17.82 2.78
CA GLU A 352 0.70 18.99 2.22
C GLU A 352 0.95 19.16 0.73
N LYS A 353 2.14 18.80 0.24
CA LYS A 353 2.45 18.87 -1.19
C LYS A 353 1.62 17.85 -1.98
N PHE A 354 1.53 16.64 -1.44
CA PHE A 354 0.71 15.59 -2.04
C PHE A 354 -0.77 15.97 -2.03
N ILE A 355 -1.28 16.51 -0.92
CA ILE A 355 -2.68 16.96 -0.80
C ILE A 355 -2.97 18.05 -1.82
N ASN A 356 -2.12 19.10 -1.89
CA ASN A 356 -2.28 20.18 -2.86
C ASN A 356 -2.24 19.66 -4.30
N HIS A 357 -1.30 18.78 -4.64
CA HIS A 357 -1.24 18.16 -5.96
C HIS A 357 -2.50 17.35 -6.29
N SER A 358 -3.00 16.57 -5.32
CA SER A 358 -4.23 15.77 -5.48
C SER A 358 -5.46 16.64 -5.67
N LEU A 359 -5.57 17.74 -4.91
CA LEU A 359 -6.66 18.71 -5.06
C LEU A 359 -6.57 19.44 -6.40
N ILE A 360 -5.38 19.87 -6.83
CA ILE A 360 -5.17 20.47 -8.14
C ILE A 360 -5.58 19.50 -9.25
N LYS A 361 -5.10 18.26 -9.18
CA LYS A 361 -5.44 17.22 -10.16
C LYS A 361 -6.94 16.96 -10.21
N MET A 362 -7.59 16.89 -9.06
CA MET A 362 -9.04 16.75 -8.95
C MET A 362 -9.74 17.96 -9.60
N LEU A 363 -9.35 19.19 -9.26
CA LEU A 363 -9.96 20.41 -9.81
C LEU A 363 -9.74 20.55 -11.32
N CYS A 364 -8.56 20.18 -11.82
CA CYS A 364 -8.28 20.17 -13.26
C CYS A 364 -9.01 19.08 -14.04
N SER A 365 -9.50 18.04 -13.37
CA SER A 365 -10.30 16.99 -14.00
C SER A 365 -11.77 17.38 -14.20
N TYR A 366 -12.21 18.48 -13.60
CA TYR A 366 -13.57 19.01 -13.72
C TYR A 366 -13.61 20.20 -14.70
N GLU A 367 -14.67 20.26 -15.50
CA GLU A 367 -15.07 21.48 -16.14
C GLU A 367 -15.93 22.29 -15.16
N HIS A 368 -15.57 23.54 -14.95
CA HIS A 368 -16.25 24.41 -14.00
C HIS A 368 -17.28 25.25 -14.75
N TYR A 369 -18.54 25.15 -14.30
CA TYR A 369 -19.64 25.94 -14.81
C TYR A 369 -20.23 26.77 -13.68
N PHE A 370 -20.79 27.92 -14.03
CA PHE A 370 -21.65 28.65 -13.12
C PHE A 370 -22.96 28.99 -13.83
N ILE A 371 -24.01 29.10 -13.03
CA ILE A 371 -25.33 29.51 -13.53
C ILE A 371 -25.45 31.01 -13.28
N ARG A 372 -25.72 31.76 -14.32
CA ARG A 372 -25.96 33.19 -14.25
C ARG A 372 -27.39 33.48 -14.69
N GLU A 373 -28.09 34.27 -13.86
CA GLU A 373 -29.37 34.82 -14.27
C GLU A 373 -29.13 36.04 -15.14
N VAL A 374 -29.65 36.01 -16.38
CA VAL A 374 -29.59 37.11 -17.33
C VAL A 374 -31.00 37.38 -17.81
N MET A 375 -31.60 38.52 -17.44
CA MET A 375 -32.99 38.92 -17.85
C MET A 375 -34.07 37.90 -17.46
N GLY A 376 -33.94 37.25 -16.28
CA GLY A 376 -34.91 36.26 -15.82
C GLY A 376 -34.74 34.84 -16.43
N GLU A 377 -33.74 34.63 -17.28
CA GLU A 377 -33.33 33.32 -17.79
C GLU A 377 -32.01 32.88 -17.15
N PHE A 378 -31.91 31.62 -16.75
CA PHE A 378 -30.68 31.03 -16.24
C PHE A 378 -29.82 30.56 -17.42
N LYS A 379 -28.59 31.08 -17.49
CA LYS A 379 -27.57 30.66 -18.47
C LYS A 379 -26.44 29.96 -17.78
N ILE A 380 -26.03 28.82 -18.32
CA ILE A 380 -24.85 28.09 -17.88
C ILE A 380 -23.64 28.64 -18.64
N GLU A 381 -22.71 29.23 -17.91
CA GLU A 381 -21.46 29.76 -18.48
C GLU A 381 -20.29 28.88 -18.05
N HIS A 382 -19.45 28.48 -19.00
CA HIS A 382 -18.22 27.74 -18.74
C HIS A 382 -17.12 28.67 -18.20
N ILE A 383 -16.53 28.27 -17.07
CA ILE A 383 -15.40 29.00 -16.51
C ILE A 383 -14.11 28.33 -16.99
N ARG A 384 -13.29 29.06 -17.72
CA ARG A 384 -11.94 28.59 -18.03
C ARG A 384 -11.14 28.47 -16.75
N THR A 385 -10.75 27.25 -16.40
CA THR A 385 -9.86 26.98 -15.27
C THR A 385 -8.50 27.63 -15.50
N ASN A 386 -8.07 28.43 -14.55
CA ASN A 386 -6.72 28.96 -14.49
C ASN A 386 -6.14 28.69 -13.11
N LEU A 387 -4.82 28.78 -12.99
CA LEU A 387 -4.13 28.51 -11.72
C LEU A 387 -4.63 29.40 -10.57
N THR A 388 -4.95 30.65 -10.85
CA THR A 388 -5.46 31.60 -9.84
C THR A 388 -6.81 31.15 -9.29
N LEU A 389 -7.73 30.68 -10.12
CA LEU A 389 -9.02 30.16 -9.68
C LEU A 389 -8.82 28.87 -8.84
N ILE A 390 -7.99 27.95 -9.31
CA ILE A 390 -7.65 26.71 -8.62
C ILE A 390 -7.08 27.02 -7.22
N ASP A 391 -6.10 27.92 -7.14
CA ASP A 391 -5.48 28.30 -5.87
C ASP A 391 -6.48 28.93 -4.91
N ASN A 392 -7.41 29.76 -5.43
CA ASN A 392 -8.48 30.36 -4.64
C ASN A 392 -9.45 29.28 -4.13
N ILE A 393 -9.85 28.32 -4.95
CA ILE A 393 -10.70 27.19 -4.52
C ILE A 393 -10.00 26.37 -3.44
N ILE A 394 -8.71 26.02 -3.61
CA ILE A 394 -7.95 25.27 -2.61
C ILE A 394 -7.85 26.04 -1.29
N ARG A 395 -7.66 27.36 -1.36
CA ARG A 395 -7.64 28.21 -0.16
C ARG A 395 -8.99 28.15 0.58
N GLN A 396 -10.10 28.22 -0.14
CA GLN A 396 -11.44 28.08 0.45
C GLN A 396 -11.69 26.66 0.98
N LEU A 397 -11.29 25.62 0.26
CA LEU A 397 -11.35 24.23 0.73
C LEU A 397 -10.63 24.06 2.07
N LYS A 398 -9.43 24.61 2.20
CA LYS A 398 -8.65 24.58 3.44
C LYS A 398 -9.31 25.41 4.57
N ALA A 399 -9.89 26.55 4.25
CA ALA A 399 -10.56 27.41 5.22
C ALA A 399 -11.85 26.79 5.79
N HIS A 400 -12.55 25.99 4.98
CA HIS A 400 -13.82 25.36 5.32
C HIS A 400 -13.73 23.84 5.56
N ALA A 401 -12.50 23.29 5.60
CA ALA A 401 -12.29 21.88 5.90
C ALA A 401 -12.92 21.48 7.24
N THR A 402 -13.50 20.30 7.32
CA THR A 402 -14.07 19.79 8.57
C THR A 402 -13.00 19.75 9.66
N HIS A 403 -13.25 20.39 10.78
CA HIS A 403 -12.33 20.41 11.92
C HIS A 403 -12.65 19.24 12.87
N ASP A 404 -11.68 18.38 13.13
CA ASP A 404 -11.80 17.26 14.07
C ASP A 404 -10.45 16.93 14.72
N ASP A 405 -10.22 17.49 15.90
CA ASP A 405 -8.97 17.24 16.65
C ASP A 405 -8.81 15.78 17.12
N LYS A 406 -9.89 15.00 17.12
CA LYS A 406 -9.89 13.58 17.48
C LYS A 406 -9.80 12.63 16.27
N LEU A 407 -9.64 13.17 15.05
CA LEU A 407 -9.57 12.36 13.82
C LEU A 407 -8.52 11.25 13.92
N LEU A 408 -7.32 11.59 14.38
CA LEU A 408 -6.21 10.63 14.48
C LEU A 408 -6.50 9.52 15.48
N ASP A 409 -7.10 9.84 16.60
CA ASP A 409 -7.49 8.84 17.61
C ASP A 409 -8.60 7.93 17.08
N LYS A 410 -9.59 8.47 16.38
CA LYS A 410 -10.65 7.69 15.74
C LYS A 410 -10.08 6.70 14.72
N ILE A 411 -9.15 7.16 13.88
CA ILE A 411 -8.51 6.29 12.88
C ILE A 411 -7.62 5.26 13.58
N PHE A 412 -6.87 5.65 14.60
CA PHE A 412 -6.04 4.73 15.37
C PHE A 412 -6.87 3.60 15.97
N GLU A 413 -7.96 3.92 16.66
CA GLU A 413 -8.85 2.91 17.27
C GLU A 413 -9.53 2.03 16.20
N ALA A 414 -9.97 2.61 15.08
CA ALA A 414 -10.58 1.87 13.98
C ALA A 414 -9.62 0.90 13.27
N THR A 415 -8.32 1.22 13.27
CA THR A 415 -7.29 0.41 12.61
C THR A 415 -6.56 -0.55 13.55
N LYS A 416 -6.82 -0.46 14.86
CA LYS A 416 -6.27 -1.36 15.85
C LYS A 416 -6.65 -2.81 15.51
N THR A 417 -5.70 -3.73 15.66
CA THR A 417 -5.81 -5.15 15.32
C THR A 417 -6.13 -5.43 13.85
N LYS A 418 -5.85 -4.48 12.95
CA LYS A 418 -6.09 -4.63 11.51
C LYS A 418 -4.82 -4.40 10.70
N LEU A 419 -4.66 -5.21 9.64
CA LEU A 419 -3.67 -5.00 8.59
C LEU A 419 -4.38 -4.67 7.27
N TYR A 420 -3.98 -3.59 6.63
CA TYR A 420 -4.54 -3.10 5.37
C TYR A 420 -3.67 -3.56 4.20
N PHE A 421 -4.27 -4.28 3.25
CA PHE A 421 -3.68 -4.73 1.99
C PHE A 421 -4.38 -4.03 0.82
N ASN A 422 -3.90 -4.21 -0.41
CA ASN A 422 -4.57 -3.60 -1.57
C ASN A 422 -5.97 -4.19 -1.80
N ASN A 423 -6.13 -5.50 -1.61
CA ASN A 423 -7.39 -6.22 -1.86
C ASN A 423 -8.33 -6.36 -0.65
N CYS A 424 -7.83 -6.23 0.58
CA CYS A 424 -8.64 -6.47 1.78
C CYS A 424 -8.02 -5.89 3.06
N ILE A 425 -8.78 -5.92 4.13
CA ILE A 425 -8.31 -5.73 5.51
C ILE A 425 -8.29 -7.10 6.17
N TYR A 426 -7.19 -7.45 6.83
CA TYR A 426 -7.14 -8.60 7.72
C TYR A 426 -7.34 -8.15 9.17
N ASN A 427 -8.30 -8.75 9.85
CA ASN A 427 -8.63 -8.45 11.25
C ASN A 427 -8.17 -9.59 12.16
N PHE A 428 -7.19 -9.30 13.03
CA PHE A 428 -6.62 -10.27 13.96
C PHE A 428 -7.59 -10.75 15.04
N GLN A 429 -8.60 -9.95 15.40
CA GLN A 429 -9.53 -10.33 16.48
C GLN A 429 -10.48 -11.46 16.07
N ASN A 430 -10.97 -11.40 14.85
CA ASN A 430 -11.93 -12.39 14.32
C ASN A 430 -11.29 -13.37 13.33
N ASN A 431 -10.00 -13.21 13.01
CA ASN A 431 -9.26 -14.01 12.03
C ASN A 431 -9.94 -14.06 10.65
N LYS A 432 -10.48 -12.92 10.19
CA LYS A 432 -11.18 -12.81 8.91
C LYS A 432 -10.67 -11.64 8.09
N THR A 433 -10.90 -11.75 6.80
CA THR A 433 -10.74 -10.62 5.88
C THR A 433 -12.04 -9.82 5.79
N GLU A 434 -11.90 -8.50 5.69
CA GLU A 434 -12.96 -7.52 5.52
C GLU A 434 -12.72 -6.74 4.22
N PRO A 435 -13.75 -6.20 3.57
CA PRO A 435 -13.57 -5.27 2.45
C PRO A 435 -12.72 -4.07 2.87
N ASN A 436 -11.89 -3.57 1.94
CA ASN A 436 -11.03 -2.43 2.25
C ASN A 436 -11.85 -1.13 2.33
N ASP A 437 -11.83 -0.49 3.49
CA ASP A 437 -12.47 0.81 3.75
C ASP A 437 -11.50 1.99 3.55
N TYR A 438 -10.22 1.72 3.26
CA TYR A 438 -9.14 2.69 3.09
C TYR A 438 -8.98 3.67 4.27
N ASN A 439 -9.40 3.26 5.47
CA ASN A 439 -9.40 4.10 6.66
C ASN A 439 -8.11 3.98 7.48
N SER A 440 -6.97 3.90 6.83
CA SER A 440 -5.64 3.80 7.45
C SER A 440 -4.66 4.79 6.83
N PHE A 441 -3.65 5.19 7.59
CA PHE A 441 -2.50 5.97 7.09
C PHE A 441 -1.43 5.09 6.43
N ILE A 442 -1.44 3.80 6.74
CA ILE A 442 -0.45 2.84 6.27
C ILE A 442 -1.14 1.62 5.69
N SER A 443 -0.53 1.03 4.69
CA SER A 443 -0.97 -0.21 4.05
C SER A 443 0.22 -1.03 3.61
N ILE A 444 0.01 -2.32 3.43
CA ILE A 444 0.96 -3.22 2.78
C ILE A 444 0.62 -3.16 1.28
N ASP A 445 1.58 -2.69 0.48
CA ASP A 445 1.37 -2.43 -0.96
C ASP A 445 1.43 -3.73 -1.79
N ARG A 446 0.53 -4.64 -1.47
CA ARG A 446 0.27 -5.89 -2.21
C ARG A 446 -1.08 -6.48 -1.80
N ASP A 447 -1.52 -7.49 -2.54
CA ASP A 447 -2.66 -8.31 -2.20
C ASP A 447 -2.30 -9.36 -1.14
N LEU A 448 -3.20 -9.62 -0.21
CA LEU A 448 -3.10 -10.74 0.72
C LEU A 448 -3.63 -12.01 0.05
N ILE A 449 -2.79 -13.04 0.00
CA ILE A 449 -3.15 -14.38 -0.48
C ILE A 449 -3.22 -15.31 0.72
N LEU A 450 -4.43 -15.76 1.08
CA LEU A 450 -4.65 -16.60 2.26
C LEU A 450 -4.18 -18.06 2.09
N LYS A 451 -3.90 -18.48 0.85
CA LYS A 451 -3.39 -19.83 0.59
C LYS A 451 -1.93 -19.92 1.00
N SER A 452 -1.66 -20.68 2.06
CA SER A 452 -0.31 -20.98 2.53
C SER A 452 0.45 -21.86 1.55
N ASN A 453 1.77 -21.66 1.47
CA ASN A 453 2.70 -22.51 0.76
C ASN A 453 3.63 -23.20 1.76
N PRO A 454 3.36 -24.50 2.10
CA PRO A 454 4.13 -25.23 3.11
C PRO A 454 5.63 -25.34 2.78
N ASP A 455 6.00 -25.45 1.50
CA ASP A 455 7.40 -25.57 1.08
C ASP A 455 8.15 -24.26 1.34
N VAL A 456 7.54 -23.13 1.00
CA VAL A 456 8.11 -21.79 1.28
C VAL A 456 8.20 -21.56 2.78
N ARG A 457 7.19 -21.96 3.54
CA ARG A 457 7.18 -21.87 5.01
C ARG A 457 8.34 -22.66 5.63
N GLU A 458 8.51 -23.89 5.20
CA GLU A 458 9.63 -24.74 5.64
C GLU A 458 10.99 -24.10 5.26
N GLU A 459 11.08 -23.50 4.09
CA GLU A 459 12.27 -22.78 3.65
C GLU A 459 12.56 -21.55 4.55
N ILE A 460 11.54 -20.77 4.96
CA ILE A 460 11.68 -19.66 5.91
C ILE A 460 12.18 -20.16 7.27
N TYR A 461 11.59 -21.25 7.77
CA TYR A 461 12.07 -21.86 9.03
C TYR A 461 13.51 -22.33 8.89
N ARG A 462 13.84 -23.08 7.87
CA ARG A 462 15.16 -23.70 7.68
C ARG A 462 16.25 -22.66 7.44
N ARG A 463 16.01 -21.64 6.63
CA ARG A 463 17.04 -20.67 6.23
C ARG A 463 17.19 -19.51 7.20
N ILE A 464 16.11 -19.09 7.86
CA ILE A 464 16.11 -17.87 8.69
C ILE A 464 15.80 -18.16 10.14
N LEU A 465 14.60 -18.66 10.46
CA LEU A 465 14.11 -18.65 11.84
C LEU A 465 14.84 -19.70 12.72
N ASN A 466 14.97 -20.92 12.24
CA ASN A 466 15.63 -21.98 13.04
C ASN A 466 17.11 -21.68 13.29
N PRO A 467 17.91 -21.26 12.30
CA PRO A 467 19.31 -20.91 12.56
C PRO A 467 19.50 -19.72 13.52
N ILE A 468 18.53 -18.78 13.57
CA ILE A 468 18.61 -17.63 14.47
C ILE A 468 18.21 -18.00 15.90
N PHE A 469 17.10 -18.74 16.07
CA PHE A 469 16.50 -19.00 17.38
C PHE A 469 16.85 -20.37 17.97
N THR A 470 17.30 -21.35 17.17
CA THR A 470 17.58 -22.69 17.65
C THR A 470 19.07 -23.01 17.59
N SER A 471 19.59 -23.69 18.62
CA SER A 471 20.97 -24.13 18.63
C SER A 471 21.09 -25.56 18.11
N HIS A 472 22.26 -25.92 17.58
CA HIS A 472 22.61 -27.30 17.23
C HIS A 472 22.96 -28.17 18.43
N ASP A 473 22.92 -27.65 19.65
CA ASP A 473 23.15 -28.44 20.84
C ASP A 473 22.15 -29.59 20.95
N LYS A 474 22.69 -30.77 21.19
CA LYS A 474 21.98 -32.04 21.17
C LYS A 474 21.05 -32.25 22.37
N GLU A 475 20.93 -31.30 23.27
CA GLU A 475 20.01 -31.39 24.41
C GLU A 475 18.60 -31.00 23.97
N MET A 476 17.69 -31.97 23.97
CA MET A 476 16.30 -31.81 23.53
C MET A 476 15.56 -30.67 24.29
N GLU A 477 15.87 -30.41 25.53
CA GLU A 477 15.28 -29.33 26.32
C GLU A 477 15.66 -27.94 25.79
N CYS A 478 16.92 -27.74 25.45
CA CYS A 478 17.39 -26.50 24.81
C CYS A 478 16.75 -26.23 23.46
N PHE A 479 16.49 -27.27 22.68
CA PHE A 479 15.80 -27.14 21.41
C PHE A 479 14.35 -26.73 21.59
N ALA A 480 13.59 -27.35 22.50
CA ALA A 480 12.20 -27.01 22.77
C ALA A 480 12.04 -25.58 23.29
N GLU A 481 12.93 -25.14 24.20
CA GLU A 481 12.94 -23.76 24.69
C GLU A 481 13.23 -22.74 23.59
N ARG A 482 14.18 -23.04 22.69
CA ARG A 482 14.49 -22.15 21.55
C ARG A 482 13.32 -22.06 20.57
N CYS A 483 12.64 -23.17 20.30
CA CYS A 483 11.40 -23.14 19.50
C CYS A 483 10.32 -22.29 20.18
N MET A 484 10.13 -22.41 21.50
CA MET A 484 9.20 -21.57 22.24
C MET A 484 9.59 -20.08 22.18
N LEU A 485 10.88 -19.75 22.26
CA LEU A 485 11.36 -18.38 22.14
C LEU A 485 11.10 -17.81 20.75
N ARG A 486 11.33 -18.59 19.68
CA ARG A 486 11.01 -18.25 18.29
C ARG A 486 9.53 -17.97 18.12
N ASP A 487 8.68 -18.87 18.56
CA ASP A 487 7.23 -18.77 18.39
C ASP A 487 6.67 -17.61 19.23
N TYR A 488 7.24 -17.38 20.43
CA TYR A 488 6.93 -16.21 21.23
C TYR A 488 7.39 -14.90 20.56
N PHE A 489 8.55 -14.88 19.92
CA PHE A 489 9.01 -13.72 19.14
C PHE A 489 8.03 -13.36 18.01
N LEU A 490 7.58 -14.37 17.23
CA LEU A 490 6.60 -14.16 16.17
C LEU A 490 5.28 -13.61 16.75
N HIS A 491 4.82 -14.17 17.88
CA HIS A 491 3.65 -13.67 18.59
C HIS A 491 3.84 -12.21 19.07
N PHE A 492 4.99 -11.89 19.67
CA PHE A 492 5.33 -10.55 20.15
C PHE A 492 5.34 -9.52 19.00
N CYS A 493 5.86 -9.92 17.83
CA CYS A 493 5.81 -9.12 16.61
C CYS A 493 4.41 -8.98 16.04
N ALA A 494 3.60 -10.04 16.07
CA ALA A 494 2.22 -10.02 15.60
C ALA A 494 1.37 -9.03 16.40
N ARG A 495 1.54 -8.97 17.74
CA ARG A 495 0.86 -7.99 18.59
C ARG A 495 1.35 -6.56 18.30
N ALA A 496 2.63 -6.38 18.03
CA ALA A 496 3.15 -5.07 17.62
C ALA A 496 2.48 -4.62 16.30
N LEU A 497 2.43 -5.49 15.28
CA LEU A 497 1.78 -5.22 14.01
C LEU A 497 0.27 -4.98 14.15
N GLY A 498 -0.39 -5.65 15.09
CA GLY A 498 -1.76 -5.37 15.48
C GLY A 498 -1.95 -4.00 16.16
N GLY A 499 -0.87 -3.33 16.58
CA GLY A 499 -0.95 -2.04 17.28
C GLY A 499 -1.43 -2.18 18.73
N CYS A 500 -1.10 -3.30 19.39
CA CYS A 500 -1.43 -3.55 20.80
C CYS A 500 -0.49 -2.77 21.71
N ILE A 501 -0.67 -1.46 21.77
CA ILE A 501 0.15 -0.54 22.58
C ILE A 501 -0.06 -0.69 24.08
N GLU A 502 -1.21 -1.24 24.48
CA GLU A 502 -1.57 -1.56 25.87
C GLU A 502 -0.61 -2.55 26.53
N ASP A 503 0.12 -3.34 25.75
CA ASP A 503 1.15 -4.26 26.25
C ASP A 503 2.29 -3.50 26.95
N LYS A 504 2.56 -2.26 26.53
CA LYS A 504 3.59 -1.34 27.08
C LYS A 504 5.02 -1.90 27.05
N HIS A 505 5.28 -2.93 26.25
CA HIS A 505 6.59 -3.60 26.18
C HIS A 505 7.41 -3.06 25.00
N TRP A 506 8.73 -3.11 25.16
CA TRP A 506 9.71 -2.86 24.12
C TRP A 506 10.66 -4.05 23.99
N GLY A 507 11.22 -4.25 22.81
CA GLY A 507 12.05 -5.41 22.50
C GLY A 507 13.53 -5.08 22.40
N SER A 508 14.37 -5.98 22.91
CA SER A 508 15.82 -6.01 22.66
C SER A 508 16.14 -7.24 21.81
N LEU A 509 16.87 -7.03 20.72
CA LEU A 509 17.44 -8.08 19.88
C LEU A 509 18.94 -8.16 20.18
N LEU A 510 19.28 -8.97 21.20
CA LEU A 510 20.62 -9.07 21.74
C LEU A 510 21.41 -10.19 21.05
N GLY A 511 22.65 -9.94 20.71
CA GLY A 511 23.54 -10.97 20.14
C GLY A 511 24.70 -10.40 19.35
N PHE A 512 25.66 -11.25 19.07
CA PHE A 512 26.91 -10.88 18.40
C PHE A 512 26.66 -10.32 16.98
N ARG A 513 27.68 -9.67 16.45
CA ARG A 513 27.67 -9.31 15.01
C ARG A 513 27.48 -10.57 14.15
N ASN A 514 26.65 -10.46 13.13
CA ASN A 514 26.27 -11.56 12.22
C ASN A 514 25.46 -12.68 12.90
N CYS A 515 24.61 -12.38 13.88
CA CYS A 515 23.69 -13.35 14.48
C CYS A 515 22.28 -13.38 13.82
N GLY A 516 22.06 -12.67 12.72
CA GLY A 516 20.80 -12.69 11.96
C GLY A 516 19.85 -11.52 12.23
N LYS A 517 20.13 -10.61 13.19
CA LYS A 517 19.29 -9.42 13.49
C LYS A 517 18.87 -8.65 12.23
N GLY A 518 19.87 -8.30 11.40
CA GLY A 518 19.61 -7.55 10.18
C GLY A 518 18.81 -8.32 9.11
N VAL A 519 18.88 -9.64 9.10
CA VAL A 519 18.04 -10.47 8.19
C VAL A 519 16.59 -10.46 8.64
N LEU A 520 16.34 -10.58 9.95
CA LEU A 520 14.98 -10.47 10.50
C LEU A 520 14.37 -9.09 10.22
N ASN A 521 15.11 -8.01 10.47
CA ASN A 521 14.63 -6.66 10.20
C ASN A 521 14.26 -6.50 8.71
N ASP A 522 15.14 -6.93 7.81
CA ASP A 522 14.91 -6.83 6.35
C ASP A 522 13.70 -7.67 5.91
N LEU A 523 13.50 -8.87 6.49
CA LEU A 523 12.35 -9.71 6.22
C LEU A 523 11.03 -9.03 6.67
N PHE A 524 11.01 -8.43 7.86
CA PHE A 524 9.85 -7.67 8.34
C PHE A 524 9.58 -6.44 7.45
N ILE A 525 10.62 -5.68 7.10
CA ILE A 525 10.48 -4.49 6.24
C ILE A 525 9.94 -4.89 4.86
N ALA A 526 10.49 -5.94 4.24
CA ALA A 526 10.03 -6.44 2.96
C ALA A 526 8.58 -6.96 3.02
N SER A 527 8.22 -7.62 4.14
CA SER A 527 6.91 -8.26 4.29
C SER A 527 5.79 -7.30 4.70
N PHE A 528 6.07 -6.30 5.51
CA PHE A 528 5.05 -5.42 6.09
C PHE A 528 5.15 -3.95 5.66
N GLY A 529 6.16 -3.60 4.87
CA GLY A 529 6.29 -2.28 4.24
C GLY A 529 6.06 -1.12 5.22
N ALA A 530 5.05 -0.30 4.97
CA ALA A 530 4.74 0.90 5.75
C ALA A 530 4.41 0.65 7.23
N TYR A 531 4.12 -0.59 7.65
CA TYR A 531 3.93 -0.94 9.06
C TYR A 531 5.23 -0.96 9.84
N THR A 532 6.37 -1.00 9.17
CA THR A 532 7.70 -1.09 9.77
C THR A 532 8.53 0.15 9.46
N LYS A 533 9.41 0.54 10.35
CA LYS A 533 10.32 1.67 10.17
C LYS A 533 11.63 1.41 10.85
N ALA A 534 12.74 1.66 10.15
CA ALA A 534 14.06 1.74 10.78
C ALA A 534 14.31 3.17 11.29
N THR A 535 14.91 3.29 12.46
CA THR A 535 15.36 4.56 13.07
C THR A 535 16.73 4.42 13.68
N ASN A 536 17.39 5.55 13.90
CA ASN A 536 18.70 5.55 14.57
C ASN A 536 18.53 5.32 16.08
N GLY A 537 19.16 4.28 16.65
CA GLY A 537 19.15 3.97 18.06
C GLY A 537 19.77 5.09 18.93
N GLU A 538 20.66 5.90 18.36
CA GLU A 538 21.24 7.07 19.04
C GLU A 538 20.22 8.12 19.49
N ASN A 539 19.02 8.13 18.89
CA ASN A 539 17.92 8.99 19.33
C ASN A 539 17.44 8.67 20.76
N PHE A 540 17.75 7.47 21.25
CA PHE A 540 17.37 7.00 22.58
C PHE A 540 18.53 7.05 23.60
N ILE A 541 19.71 7.54 23.21
CA ILE A 541 20.84 7.69 24.12
C ILE A 541 20.61 8.86 25.10
N PHE A 542 21.00 8.67 26.35
CA PHE A 542 20.98 9.70 27.37
C PHE A 542 22.07 10.75 27.11
N LYS A 543 21.67 12.00 26.86
CA LYS A 543 22.57 13.14 26.68
C LYS A 543 22.40 14.09 27.87
N LYS A 544 23.49 14.47 28.52
CA LYS A 544 23.48 15.36 29.72
C LYS A 544 22.78 16.70 29.49
N ASN A 545 22.72 17.20 28.25
CA ASN A 545 22.15 18.49 27.87
C ASN A 545 20.84 18.30 27.04
N GLN A 546 20.01 17.33 27.38
CA GLN A 546 18.81 17.00 26.62
C GLN A 546 17.61 17.91 26.94
N ASP A 547 17.69 18.81 27.92
CA ASP A 547 16.55 19.61 28.41
C ASP A 547 16.18 20.83 27.54
N GLU A 548 16.64 20.92 26.30
CA GLU A 548 16.09 21.88 25.38
C GLU A 548 14.84 21.27 24.71
N SER A 549 13.69 21.47 25.35
CA SER A 549 12.36 21.29 24.74
C SER A 549 12.20 22.04 23.40
N SER A 550 13.12 22.96 23.12
CA SER A 550 13.20 23.76 21.91
C SER A 550 13.75 23.05 20.66
N LYS A 551 14.37 21.85 20.78
CA LYS A 551 14.93 21.16 19.60
C LYS A 551 13.88 20.43 18.79
N ALA A 552 13.92 20.60 17.47
CA ALA A 552 13.06 19.87 16.54
C ALA A 552 13.31 18.34 16.63
N ASN A 553 12.23 17.59 16.90
CA ASN A 553 12.23 16.13 16.99
C ASN A 553 11.53 15.51 15.77
N SER A 554 11.90 15.96 14.57
CA SER A 554 11.25 15.56 13.30
C SER A 554 11.26 14.04 13.06
N TRP A 555 12.24 13.32 13.58
CA TRP A 555 12.31 11.86 13.50
C TRP A 555 11.13 11.18 14.19
N ILE A 556 10.56 11.75 15.25
CA ILE A 556 9.38 11.23 15.96
C ILE A 556 8.13 11.34 15.10
N LEU A 557 7.98 12.45 14.35
CA LEU A 557 6.85 12.62 13.42
C LEU A 557 6.80 11.50 12.38
N GLY A 558 7.97 11.03 11.94
CA GLY A 558 8.08 9.92 10.99
C GLY A 558 7.72 8.55 11.56
N LEU A 559 7.42 8.44 12.87
CA LEU A 559 7.08 7.18 13.55
C LEU A 559 5.59 7.09 13.94
N GLN A 560 4.82 8.14 13.69
CA GLN A 560 3.45 8.27 14.20
C GLN A 560 2.53 7.09 13.88
N PHE A 561 2.64 6.53 12.69
CA PHE A 561 1.71 5.49 12.21
C PHE A 561 2.32 4.09 12.14
N GLN A 562 3.64 3.97 12.33
CA GLN A 562 4.32 2.68 12.27
C GLN A 562 3.96 1.80 13.46
N ARG A 563 3.95 0.48 13.24
CA ARG A 563 3.62 -0.54 14.24
C ARG A 563 4.87 -1.23 14.81
N MET A 564 5.92 -1.38 14.00
CA MET A 564 7.22 -1.91 14.41
C MET A 564 8.32 -0.91 14.07
N ILE A 565 9.12 -0.56 15.04
CA ILE A 565 10.20 0.41 14.92
C ILE A 565 11.51 -0.30 15.22
N PHE A 566 12.32 -0.54 14.19
CA PHE A 566 13.64 -1.15 14.33
C PHE A 566 14.67 -0.06 14.62
N CYS A 567 15.24 -0.09 15.83
CA CYS A 567 16.29 0.82 16.24
C CYS A 567 17.66 0.18 15.93
N ASN A 568 18.42 0.82 15.02
CA ASN A 568 19.75 0.33 14.65
C ASN A 568 20.72 0.37 15.83
N GLU A 569 21.84 -0.37 15.70
CA GLU A 569 22.89 -0.41 16.71
C GLU A 569 23.29 0.98 17.18
N MET A 570 23.37 1.15 18.49
CA MET A 570 23.94 2.33 19.11
C MET A 570 25.44 2.16 19.18
N ALA A 571 26.21 3.21 18.88
CA ALA A 571 27.64 3.21 19.07
C ALA A 571 27.93 3.08 20.57
N ILE A 572 28.52 1.96 20.98
CA ILE A 572 29.01 1.76 22.36
C ILE A 572 30.34 2.50 22.45
N ASP A 573 30.39 3.56 23.26
CA ASP A 573 31.62 4.32 23.47
C ASP A 573 32.57 3.52 24.37
N ASN A 574 33.74 3.17 23.85
CA ASN A 574 34.77 2.38 24.56
C ASN A 574 35.31 3.05 25.84
N LYS A 575 34.81 4.23 26.22
CA LYS A 575 35.30 5.01 27.39
C LYS A 575 34.32 5.19 28.55
N GLY A 576 33.17 4.55 28.51
CA GLY A 576 32.20 4.64 29.62
C GLY A 576 30.76 4.46 29.19
N GLY A 577 30.40 3.27 28.84
CA GLY A 577 29.06 2.72 28.65
C GLY A 577 27.99 3.69 28.06
N THR A 578 27.49 3.39 26.87
CA THR A 578 26.37 4.11 26.34
C THR A 578 25.13 3.86 27.20
N THR A 579 24.60 4.93 27.82
CA THR A 579 23.38 4.86 28.63
C THR A 579 22.15 5.22 27.80
N MET A 580 21.13 4.37 27.81
CA MET A 580 19.85 4.68 27.19
C MET A 580 18.99 5.58 28.07
N CYS A 581 18.20 6.43 27.44
CA CYS A 581 17.24 7.31 28.12
C CYS A 581 15.93 6.55 28.42
N GLY A 582 15.82 5.98 29.63
CA GLY A 582 14.64 5.25 30.08
C GLY A 582 13.36 6.08 30.04
N ASN A 583 13.44 7.39 30.30
CA ASN A 583 12.26 8.28 30.18
C ASN A 583 11.73 8.37 28.77
N LYS A 584 12.59 8.40 27.74
CA LYS A 584 12.13 8.36 26.34
C LYS A 584 11.49 7.02 26.03
N ILE A 585 12.12 5.91 26.45
CA ILE A 585 11.57 4.57 26.25
C ILE A 585 10.19 4.45 26.87
N LYS A 586 10.04 4.90 28.12
CA LYS A 586 8.73 4.90 28.81
C LYS A 586 7.69 5.73 28.10
N LYS A 587 8.04 6.93 27.60
CA LYS A 587 7.10 7.76 26.81
C LYS A 587 6.61 7.04 25.56
N PHE A 588 7.50 6.37 24.83
CA PHE A 588 7.14 5.62 23.62
C PHE A 588 6.27 4.39 23.92
N HIS A 589 6.43 3.80 25.10
CA HIS A 589 5.73 2.56 25.50
C HIS A 589 4.79 2.78 26.68
N SER A 590 4.23 3.97 26.81
CA SER A 590 3.26 4.33 27.87
C SER A 590 1.89 3.67 27.73
N GLY A 591 1.56 3.18 26.51
CA GLY A 591 0.24 2.65 26.18
C GLY A 591 -0.65 3.67 25.47
N GLY A 592 -0.04 4.71 24.89
CA GLY A 592 -0.73 5.66 24.04
C GLY A 592 -0.75 7.11 24.50
N ASP A 593 0.16 7.48 25.41
CA ASP A 593 0.34 8.88 25.76
C ASP A 593 0.83 9.71 24.57
N TYR A 594 0.46 10.98 24.57
CA TYR A 594 0.92 11.89 23.54
C TYR A 594 2.38 12.31 23.78
N ILE A 595 3.10 12.42 22.68
CA ILE A 595 4.46 12.91 22.63
C ILE A 595 4.48 14.20 21.85
N GLU A 596 5.02 15.26 22.45
CA GLU A 596 5.25 16.52 21.75
C GLU A 596 6.38 16.36 20.73
N ALA A 597 6.12 16.68 19.50
CA ALA A 597 7.09 16.63 18.42
C ALA A 597 6.86 17.76 17.43
N ARG A 598 7.96 18.29 16.86
CA ARG A 598 7.87 19.29 15.82
C ARG A 598 8.89 19.06 14.70
N GLY A 599 8.52 19.44 13.51
CA GLY A 599 9.44 19.55 12.38
C GLY A 599 10.24 20.85 12.45
N ASN A 600 11.27 20.96 11.60
CA ASN A 600 12.01 22.22 11.46
C ASN A 600 11.05 23.33 10.99
N TYR A 601 11.09 24.46 11.69
CA TYR A 601 10.23 25.63 11.43
C TYR A 601 8.71 25.37 11.49
N GLN A 602 8.29 24.34 12.21
CA GLN A 602 6.87 24.02 12.43
C GLN A 602 6.49 24.19 13.90
N ASN A 603 5.22 24.39 14.16
CA ASN A 603 4.66 24.38 15.51
C ASN A 603 4.72 22.98 16.10
N GLU A 604 4.73 22.89 17.42
CA GLU A 604 4.65 21.64 18.17
C GLU A 604 3.29 20.97 17.92
N LYS A 605 3.32 19.65 17.78
CA LYS A 605 2.15 18.79 17.63
C LYS A 605 2.19 17.69 18.67
N ASN A 606 1.04 17.36 19.20
CA ASN A 606 0.86 16.20 20.06
C ASN A 606 0.59 14.98 19.17
N ILE A 607 1.53 14.04 19.14
CA ILE A 607 1.37 12.82 18.37
C ILE A 607 1.35 11.58 19.26
N ARG A 608 0.62 10.57 18.84
CA ARG A 608 0.60 9.25 19.47
C ARG A 608 1.46 8.30 18.64
N VAL A 609 2.45 7.67 19.25
CA VAL A 609 3.26 6.64 18.58
C VAL A 609 2.63 5.28 18.86
N ALA A 610 2.18 4.61 17.79
CA ALA A 610 1.52 3.30 17.87
C ALA A 610 2.50 2.13 17.79
N GLY A 611 3.78 2.41 17.64
CA GLY A 611 4.81 1.41 17.33
C GLY A 611 5.53 0.88 18.54
N ARG A 612 5.90 -0.40 18.48
CA ARG A 612 6.80 -1.04 19.41
C ARG A 612 8.24 -0.94 18.90
N CYS A 613 9.16 -0.47 19.75
CA CYS A 613 10.57 -0.40 19.42
C CYS A 613 11.27 -1.75 19.63
N PHE A 614 12.14 -2.10 18.69
CA PHE A 614 13.02 -3.27 18.71
C PHE A 614 14.45 -2.76 18.55
N PHE A 615 15.24 -2.84 19.63
CA PHE A 615 16.61 -2.35 19.65
C PHE A 615 17.58 -3.47 19.30
N SER A 616 18.34 -3.30 18.20
CA SER A 616 19.41 -4.23 17.84
C SER A 616 20.69 -3.88 18.58
N MET A 617 21.18 -4.79 19.42
CA MET A 617 22.32 -4.58 20.31
C MET A 617 23.27 -5.77 20.29
N ASN A 618 24.56 -5.53 20.55
CA ASN A 618 25.53 -6.60 20.81
C ASN A 618 25.58 -6.94 22.31
N ASP A 619 25.54 -5.93 23.16
CA ASP A 619 25.49 -6.02 24.62
C ASP A 619 24.39 -5.10 25.13
N MET A 620 23.82 -5.41 26.30
CA MET A 620 22.76 -4.59 26.88
C MET A 620 23.36 -3.30 27.44
N PRO A 621 22.96 -2.11 26.97
CA PRO A 621 23.42 -0.85 27.51
C PRO A 621 22.76 -0.55 28.86
N ASP A 622 23.44 0.28 29.67
CA ASP A 622 22.84 0.86 30.88
C ASP A 622 21.59 1.69 30.52
N VAL A 623 20.52 1.55 31.30
CA VAL A 623 19.23 2.27 31.06
C VAL A 623 18.91 3.14 32.26
N LYS A 624 18.69 4.45 32.03
CA LYS A 624 18.38 5.40 33.11
C LYS A 624 17.14 6.23 32.83
N PRO A 625 16.17 6.22 33.73
CA PRO A 625 16.05 5.38 34.94
C PRO A 625 15.80 3.92 34.62
N SER A 626 16.21 3.01 35.51
CA SER A 626 16.20 1.55 35.34
C SER A 626 14.79 0.95 35.33
N ASP A 627 13.78 1.63 35.88
CA ASP A 627 12.38 1.18 35.85
C ASP A 627 11.81 1.00 34.44
N ALA A 628 12.47 1.54 33.42
CA ALA A 628 12.14 1.25 32.02
C ALA A 628 12.42 -0.22 31.64
N LEU A 629 13.31 -0.90 32.35
CA LEU A 629 13.65 -2.32 32.13
C LEU A 629 12.51 -3.27 32.54
N GLU A 630 11.60 -2.87 33.43
CA GLU A 630 10.42 -3.68 33.79
C GLU A 630 9.54 -4.06 32.59
N LYS A 631 9.64 -3.31 31.50
CA LYS A 631 8.86 -3.51 30.27
C LYS A 631 9.70 -4.04 29.10
N LEU A 632 10.96 -4.37 29.39
CA LEU A 632 11.87 -4.98 28.41
C LEU A 632 11.47 -6.42 28.13
N VAL A 633 11.49 -6.82 26.86
CA VAL A 633 11.48 -8.22 26.42
C VAL A 633 12.75 -8.46 25.64
N CYS A 634 13.66 -9.25 26.22
CA CYS A 634 14.95 -9.54 25.63
C CYS A 634 14.89 -10.83 24.81
N PHE A 635 15.33 -10.75 23.54
CA PHE A 635 15.51 -11.88 22.66
C PHE A 635 17.00 -12.07 22.38
N GLU A 636 17.61 -13.03 23.07
CA GLU A 636 19.03 -13.33 22.92
C GLU A 636 19.29 -14.32 21.79
N PHE A 637 20.10 -13.92 20.81
CA PHE A 637 20.50 -14.74 19.67
C PHE A 637 21.90 -15.32 19.89
N LYS A 638 21.95 -16.62 20.17
CA LYS A 638 23.20 -17.37 20.38
C LYS A 638 23.74 -18.02 19.11
N SER A 639 23.39 -17.48 17.95
CA SER A 639 23.86 -17.95 16.64
C SER A 639 24.85 -16.96 16.04
N LYS A 640 25.75 -17.46 15.20
CA LYS A 640 26.65 -16.64 14.39
C LYS A 640 26.82 -17.24 13.02
N PHE A 641 26.62 -16.41 12.00
CA PHE A 641 26.79 -16.77 10.60
C PHE A 641 28.19 -16.38 10.14
N LEU A 642 28.99 -17.37 9.74
CA LEU A 642 30.38 -17.22 9.34
C LEU A 642 30.47 -17.06 7.81
N LYS A 643 31.27 -16.09 7.39
CA LYS A 643 31.73 -16.02 6.01
C LYS A 643 32.87 -16.98 5.77
N GLU A 644 33.11 -17.30 4.50
CA GLU A 644 34.24 -18.15 4.11
C GLU A 644 35.56 -17.62 4.69
N GLY A 645 36.33 -18.49 5.38
CA GLY A 645 37.58 -18.12 6.04
C GLY A 645 37.46 -17.56 7.47
N GLU A 646 36.25 -17.33 7.99
CA GLU A 646 36.07 -16.90 9.40
C GLU A 646 36.17 -18.10 10.37
N SER A 647 36.86 -17.91 11.48
CA SER A 647 37.04 -18.95 12.52
C SER A 647 36.00 -18.88 13.64
N LYS A 648 35.68 -20.03 14.24
CA LYS A 648 34.85 -20.15 15.43
C LYS A 648 35.61 -19.65 16.64
N LYS A 649 35.13 -18.59 17.33
CA LYS A 649 35.83 -17.92 18.43
C LYS A 649 35.20 -18.16 19.82
N TYR A 650 33.94 -18.59 19.88
CA TYR A 650 33.19 -18.70 21.13
C TYR A 650 32.63 -20.11 21.26
N SER A 651 32.60 -20.63 22.48
CA SER A 651 32.13 -21.99 22.80
C SER A 651 30.62 -22.07 23.01
N ASN A 652 29.98 -20.96 23.38
CA ASN A 652 28.56 -20.95 23.83
C ASN A 652 27.57 -20.50 22.76
N ILE A 653 27.98 -20.50 21.49
CA ILE A 653 27.13 -20.08 20.37
C ILE A 653 27.15 -21.14 19.27
N SER A 654 26.04 -21.18 18.52
CA SER A 654 25.91 -22.03 17.34
C SER A 654 26.42 -21.32 16.09
N TYR A 655 27.15 -22.05 15.25
CA TYR A 655 27.73 -21.49 14.05
C TYR A 655 27.06 -22.08 12.81
N PHE A 656 26.70 -21.21 11.87
CA PHE A 656 26.13 -21.52 10.59
C PHE A 656 26.92 -20.82 9.49
N ASP A 657 26.86 -21.34 8.28
CA ASP A 657 27.43 -20.68 7.11
C ASP A 657 26.58 -19.48 6.73
N ALA A 658 27.21 -18.37 6.37
CA ALA A 658 26.51 -17.19 5.89
C ALA A 658 25.94 -17.46 4.48
N ASP A 659 24.68 -17.15 4.29
CA ASP A 659 23.98 -17.26 3.00
C ASP A 659 23.56 -15.86 2.52
N ASP A 660 24.38 -15.28 1.66
CA ASP A 660 24.15 -13.92 1.11
C ASP A 660 22.92 -13.87 0.19
N THR A 661 22.43 -15.03 -0.32
CA THR A 661 21.24 -15.09 -1.18
C THR A 661 19.95 -14.78 -0.40
N ILE A 662 19.97 -14.91 0.93
CA ILE A 662 18.80 -14.60 1.75
C ILE A 662 18.41 -13.13 1.57
N LYS A 663 19.35 -12.19 1.67
CA LYS A 663 19.06 -10.75 1.53
C LYS A 663 18.94 -10.30 0.07
N SER A 664 19.76 -10.87 -0.81
CA SER A 664 19.80 -10.46 -2.22
C SER A 664 18.59 -10.93 -3.02
N GLU A 665 18.05 -12.12 -2.70
CA GLU A 665 17.03 -12.80 -3.50
C GLU A 665 15.84 -13.28 -2.68
N PHE A 666 16.08 -14.13 -1.66
CA PHE A 666 15.03 -14.89 -1.00
C PHE A 666 13.94 -14.01 -0.37
N ILE A 667 14.30 -13.04 0.47
CA ILE A 667 13.32 -12.15 1.13
C ILE A 667 12.62 -11.19 0.16
N LYS A 668 13.10 -11.04 -1.08
CA LYS A 668 12.47 -10.21 -2.11
C LYS A 668 11.37 -10.94 -2.87
N ARG A 669 11.29 -12.25 -2.74
CA ARG A 669 10.25 -13.07 -3.37
C ARG A 669 8.89 -12.76 -2.74
N GLU A 670 7.89 -12.50 -3.56
CA GLU A 670 6.52 -12.17 -3.10
C GLU A 670 5.87 -13.34 -2.36
N ASP A 671 6.12 -14.58 -2.78
CA ASP A 671 5.62 -15.78 -2.10
C ASP A 671 6.21 -15.93 -0.70
N VAL A 672 7.49 -15.63 -0.51
CA VAL A 672 8.17 -15.63 0.80
C VAL A 672 7.56 -14.55 1.70
N GLN A 673 7.38 -13.35 1.17
CA GLN A 673 6.80 -12.25 1.92
C GLN A 673 5.35 -12.52 2.32
N ASN A 674 4.54 -13.07 1.41
CA ASN A 674 3.17 -13.44 1.72
C ASN A 674 3.10 -14.57 2.75
N GLU A 675 3.92 -15.61 2.60
CA GLU A 675 3.96 -16.72 3.55
C GLU A 675 4.41 -16.25 4.94
N PHE A 676 5.40 -15.36 5.01
CA PHE A 676 5.82 -14.79 6.28
C PHE A 676 4.72 -13.93 6.94
N VAL A 677 3.93 -13.19 6.15
CA VAL A 677 2.74 -12.50 6.65
C VAL A 677 1.74 -13.49 7.24
N LEU A 678 1.46 -14.62 6.57
CA LEU A 678 0.57 -15.66 7.09
C LEU A 678 1.10 -16.29 8.39
N MET A 679 2.41 -16.49 8.51
CA MET A 679 3.03 -16.97 9.74
C MET A 679 2.82 -16.00 10.92
N ILE A 680 2.98 -14.71 10.69
CA ILE A 680 2.73 -13.68 11.70
C ILE A 680 1.24 -13.60 12.06
N ILE A 681 0.35 -13.68 11.08
CA ILE A 681 -1.09 -13.72 11.30
C ILE A 681 -1.46 -14.89 12.21
N GLN A 682 -0.92 -16.07 11.97
CA GLN A 682 -1.17 -17.27 12.76
C GLN A 682 -0.56 -17.21 14.16
N ALA A 683 0.53 -16.48 14.33
CA ALA A 683 1.18 -16.30 15.62
C ALA A 683 0.45 -15.31 16.55
N TYR A 684 -0.52 -14.54 16.06
CA TYR A 684 -1.26 -13.58 16.87
C TYR A 684 -2.13 -14.28 17.93
N GLN A 685 -2.10 -13.78 19.15
CA GLN A 685 -2.99 -14.17 20.25
C GLN A 685 -3.50 -12.89 20.95
N ASN A 686 -4.71 -12.96 21.49
CA ASN A 686 -5.33 -11.80 22.15
C ASN A 686 -4.60 -11.38 23.43
N ASP A 687 -4.08 -12.36 24.18
CA ASP A 687 -3.35 -12.12 25.41
C ASP A 687 -1.84 -12.39 25.22
N ILE A 688 -1.01 -11.61 25.92
CA ILE A 688 0.42 -11.84 25.95
C ILE A 688 0.77 -12.73 27.15
N LYS A 689 1.31 -13.93 26.87
CA LYS A 689 1.77 -14.86 27.90
C LYS A 689 3.27 -15.04 27.77
N PHE A 690 4.02 -14.59 28.78
CA PHE A 690 5.46 -14.73 28.78
C PHE A 690 5.91 -16.15 29.11
N PRO A 691 6.76 -16.79 28.31
CA PRO A 691 7.46 -18.01 28.70
C PRO A 691 8.29 -17.78 29.97
N LYS A 692 8.41 -18.83 30.80
CA LYS A 692 9.15 -18.75 32.08
C LYS A 692 10.58 -18.20 31.91
N ARG A 693 11.26 -18.62 30.84
CA ARG A 693 12.64 -18.17 30.56
C ARG A 693 12.70 -16.66 30.31
N ILE A 694 11.80 -16.10 29.47
CA ILE A 694 11.77 -14.66 29.19
C ILE A 694 11.52 -13.87 30.49
N LYS A 695 10.65 -14.36 31.37
CA LYS A 695 10.40 -13.74 32.66
C LYS A 695 11.69 -13.71 33.54
N LYS A 696 12.47 -14.80 33.51
CA LYS A 696 13.74 -14.88 34.22
C LYS A 696 14.75 -13.91 33.61
N GLU A 697 14.92 -13.89 32.28
CA GLU A 697 15.83 -12.97 31.59
C GLU A 697 15.42 -11.50 31.82
N MET A 698 14.12 -11.18 31.81
CA MET A 698 13.64 -9.83 32.15
C MET A 698 13.95 -9.43 33.57
N ALA A 699 13.93 -10.36 34.54
CA ALA A 699 14.25 -10.09 35.91
C ALA A 699 15.78 -9.87 36.07
N GLU A 700 16.58 -10.68 35.41
CA GLU A 700 18.07 -10.57 35.43
C GLU A 700 18.51 -9.27 34.72
N ASP A 701 17.89 -8.88 33.58
CA ASP A 701 18.19 -7.61 32.88
C ASP A 701 17.71 -6.37 33.66
N ALA A 702 16.73 -6.53 34.55
CA ALA A 702 16.24 -5.46 35.40
C ALA A 702 17.14 -5.23 36.61
N GLU A 703 17.96 -6.20 37.01
CA GLU A 703 19.01 -6.02 38.05
C GLU A 703 20.09 -5.09 37.50
N ASN A 704 20.11 -3.87 38.01
CA ASN A 704 21.10 -2.89 37.61
C ASN A 704 22.43 -3.20 38.32
N ASP A 705 23.56 -3.08 37.62
CA ASP A 705 24.90 -3.14 38.21
C ASP A 705 25.02 -2.29 39.49
N ASP A 706 24.27 -1.19 39.57
CA ASP A 706 24.23 -0.33 40.78
C ASP A 706 23.61 -1.06 41.98
N ASP A 707 22.56 -1.87 41.78
CA ASP A 707 21.89 -2.62 42.84
C ASP A 707 22.70 -3.87 43.22
N VAL A 708 23.25 -4.59 42.24
CA VAL A 708 24.19 -5.70 42.48
C VAL A 708 25.39 -5.21 43.28
N PHE A 709 25.93 -4.05 42.90
CA PHE A 709 27.06 -3.44 43.65
C PHE A 709 26.66 -3.03 45.06
N VAL A 710 25.48 -2.43 45.26
CA VAL A 710 24.99 -2.01 46.59
C VAL A 710 24.77 -3.20 47.51
N ASN A 711 24.28 -4.33 46.98
CA ASN A 711 24.02 -5.55 47.74
C ASN A 711 25.29 -6.23 48.28
N LEU A 712 26.48 -5.84 47.79
CA LEU A 712 27.76 -6.28 48.37
C LEU A 712 28.07 -5.61 49.73
N PHE A 713 27.27 -4.64 50.15
CA PHE A 713 27.54 -3.84 51.33
C PHE A 713 26.35 -3.79 52.29
N GLU A 714 26.65 -3.90 53.59
CA GLU A 714 25.72 -3.60 54.67
C GLU A 714 25.93 -2.16 55.15
N PHE A 715 24.87 -1.37 55.21
CA PHE A 715 24.93 0.02 55.65
C PHE A 715 24.66 0.08 57.15
N THR A 716 25.75 0.10 57.94
CA THR A 716 25.71 0.05 59.42
C THR A 716 25.48 1.42 60.06
N GLY A 717 25.75 2.50 59.33
CA GLY A 717 25.73 3.85 59.89
C GLY A 717 26.83 4.16 60.94
N ILE A 718 27.62 3.16 61.29
CA ILE A 718 28.63 3.27 62.33
C ILE A 718 29.97 3.85 61.79
N ASN A 719 30.40 4.99 62.28
CA ASN A 719 31.63 5.67 61.77
C ASN A 719 32.91 4.83 61.88
N GLY A 720 32.88 3.77 62.69
CA GLY A 720 34.01 2.81 62.85
C GLY A 720 34.12 1.84 61.67
N ASP A 721 33.02 1.51 61.02
CA ASP A 721 33.03 0.61 59.93
C ASP A 721 33.50 1.36 58.66
N ARG A 722 34.66 1.03 58.16
CA ARG A 722 35.35 1.77 57.11
C ARG A 722 35.91 0.87 56.04
N LEU A 723 35.64 1.20 54.81
CA LEU A 723 36.22 0.53 53.65
C LEU A 723 37.09 1.51 52.86
N SER A 724 38.31 1.12 52.55
CA SER A 724 39.21 1.95 51.75
C SER A 724 38.82 1.91 50.27
N ASN A 725 39.13 2.99 49.56
CA ASN A 725 38.93 3.02 48.10
C ASN A 725 39.70 1.91 47.37
N LYS A 726 40.84 1.50 47.90
CA LYS A 726 41.64 0.39 47.36
C LYS A 726 40.86 -0.94 47.47
N PHE A 727 40.25 -1.14 48.64
CA PHE A 727 39.48 -2.35 48.92
C PHE A 727 38.18 -2.40 48.05
N ILE A 728 37.46 -1.28 47.96
CA ILE A 728 36.29 -1.17 47.07
C ILE A 728 36.68 -1.48 45.63
N ARG A 729 37.87 -1.07 45.18
CA ARG A 729 38.35 -1.40 43.82
C ARG A 729 38.58 -2.90 43.65
N THR A 730 39.18 -3.54 44.65
CA THR A 730 39.36 -5.00 44.61
C THR A 730 38.04 -5.74 44.55
N LEU A 731 37.02 -5.30 45.29
CA LEU A 731 35.67 -5.88 45.23
C LEU A 731 35.02 -5.70 43.87
N LEU A 732 35.15 -4.53 43.22
CA LEU A 732 34.66 -4.28 41.89
C LEU A 732 35.30 -5.24 40.86
N ASP A 733 36.61 -5.40 40.94
CA ASP A 733 37.39 -6.28 40.05
C ASP A 733 37.02 -7.76 40.28
N GLN A 734 36.82 -8.19 41.53
CA GLN A 734 36.43 -9.56 41.90
C GLN A 734 35.03 -9.93 41.44
N ASN A 735 34.09 -8.98 41.39
CA ASN A 735 32.74 -9.18 41.01
C ASN A 735 32.46 -8.78 39.54
N ASN A 736 33.49 -8.52 38.73
CA ASN A 736 33.41 -8.07 37.34
C ASN A 736 32.54 -6.80 37.14
N ILE A 737 32.44 -5.93 38.14
CA ILE A 737 31.66 -4.70 38.10
C ILE A 737 32.53 -3.56 37.54
N ASN A 738 32.20 -3.06 36.39
CA ASN A 738 33.01 -2.04 35.71
C ASN A 738 32.68 -0.61 36.15
N PHE A 739 32.90 -0.31 37.45
CA PHE A 739 32.74 1.02 38.00
C PHE A 739 34.06 1.72 38.25
N THR A 740 34.10 3.04 38.06
CA THR A 740 35.17 3.85 38.61
C THR A 740 34.96 4.01 40.11
N ILE A 741 36.03 4.14 40.88
CA ILE A 741 35.96 4.40 42.33
C ILE A 741 35.14 5.65 42.66
N ARG A 742 35.12 6.63 41.77
CA ARG A 742 34.28 7.83 41.90
C ARG A 742 32.80 7.50 41.75
N LYS A 743 32.42 6.64 40.77
CA LYS A 743 31.04 6.18 40.58
C LYS A 743 30.58 5.35 41.75
N ALA A 744 31.37 4.32 42.16
CA ALA A 744 31.12 3.48 43.32
C ALA A 744 30.91 4.31 44.59
N GLY A 745 31.82 5.25 44.87
CA GLY A 745 31.67 6.14 46.00
C GLY A 745 30.45 7.06 45.96
N THR A 746 29.99 7.44 44.80
CA THR A 746 28.76 8.26 44.65
C THR A 746 27.51 7.44 44.93
N ILE A 747 27.45 6.20 44.46
CA ILE A 747 26.33 5.27 44.68
C ILE A 747 26.21 4.97 46.19
N LEU A 748 27.30 4.54 46.82
CA LEU A 748 27.30 4.17 48.23
C LEU A 748 27.01 5.37 49.17
N VAL A 749 27.47 6.57 48.82
CA VAL A 749 27.11 7.80 49.57
C VAL A 749 25.63 8.12 49.40
N GLY A 750 25.05 7.94 48.21
CA GLY A 750 23.60 8.09 47.95
C GLY A 750 22.76 7.12 48.80
N LYS A 751 23.29 5.98 49.19
CA LYS A 751 22.61 4.97 50.03
C LYS A 751 22.93 5.12 51.54
N GLY A 752 23.74 6.12 51.95
CA GLY A 752 23.97 6.44 53.36
C GLY A 752 25.40 6.36 53.86
N ALA A 753 26.34 5.88 53.06
CA ALA A 753 27.75 5.90 53.43
C ALA A 753 28.33 7.33 53.49
N LYS A 754 29.35 7.56 54.31
CA LYS A 754 30.01 8.87 54.45
C LYS A 754 31.46 8.79 53.96
N ARG A 755 31.91 9.80 53.25
CA ARG A 755 33.29 9.89 52.81
C ARG A 755 34.18 10.22 53.96
N TYR A 756 35.31 9.50 54.13
CA TYR A 756 36.33 9.83 55.08
C TYR A 756 37.74 10.02 54.46
N LYS A 757 38.57 10.77 55.09
CA LYS A 757 39.97 10.97 54.75
C LYS A 757 40.79 10.94 56.02
N ASN A 758 41.78 10.01 56.13
CA ASN A 758 42.69 9.93 57.24
C ASN A 758 44.13 9.82 56.68
N GLY A 759 44.85 10.93 56.69
CA GLY A 759 46.16 11.04 56.00
C GLY A 759 46.08 10.76 54.50
N ALA A 760 46.82 9.79 54.00
CA ALA A 760 46.81 9.32 52.61
C ALA A 760 45.66 8.38 52.32
N ASN A 761 44.97 7.84 53.30
CA ASN A 761 43.88 6.89 53.11
C ASN A 761 42.54 7.61 52.88
N ARG A 762 41.87 7.26 51.79
CA ARG A 762 40.54 7.73 51.47
C ARG A 762 39.60 6.54 51.32
N GLY A 763 38.35 6.69 51.72
CA GLY A 763 37.35 5.64 51.62
C GLY A 763 35.97 6.08 52.07
N LEU A 764 35.13 5.11 52.42
CA LEU A 764 33.79 5.28 52.90
C LEU A 764 33.65 4.68 54.31
N SER A 765 32.85 5.33 55.16
CA SER A 765 32.46 4.87 56.46
C SER A 765 30.95 4.67 56.58
N GLY A 766 30.56 3.90 57.61
CA GLY A 766 29.17 3.51 57.80
C GLY A 766 28.76 2.34 56.92
N ILE A 767 29.72 1.62 56.37
CA ILE A 767 29.49 0.43 55.56
C ILE A 767 30.48 -0.67 55.86
N LYS A 768 30.04 -1.92 55.78
CA LYS A 768 30.89 -3.13 55.80
C LYS A 768 30.47 -4.04 54.62
N ILE A 769 31.20 -5.12 54.38
CA ILE A 769 30.81 -6.14 53.41
C ILE A 769 29.60 -6.87 53.95
N ALA A 770 28.58 -7.10 53.12
CA ALA A 770 27.46 -7.96 53.47
C ALA A 770 27.96 -9.41 53.65
N GLU A 771 27.63 -10.04 54.76
CA GLU A 771 27.90 -11.47 54.95
C GLU A 771 26.95 -12.22 54.01
N LEU A 772 27.50 -13.00 53.06
CA LEU A 772 26.72 -13.92 52.30
C LEU A 772 26.24 -15.02 53.24
N GLU A 773 24.93 -15.11 53.49
CA GLU A 773 24.35 -16.31 54.10
C GLU A 773 24.61 -17.45 53.11
N GLU A 774 25.44 -18.43 53.52
CA GLU A 774 25.53 -19.71 52.79
C GLU A 774 24.17 -20.38 52.94
N GLU A 775 23.39 -20.38 51.88
CA GLU A 775 22.18 -21.23 51.80
C GLU A 775 22.65 -22.69 51.85
N GLU A 776 22.29 -23.40 52.94
CA GLU A 776 22.39 -24.86 53.10
C GLU A 776 21.53 -25.62 52.09
#